data_5defb81de11a7d131ff1b75d86a6c223
#
_entry.id   5defb81de11a7d131ff1b75d86a6c223
#
_cell.length_a   1.000
_cell.length_b   1.000
_cell.length_c   1.000
_cell.angle_alpha   90.00
_cell.angle_beta   90.00
_cell.angle_gamma   90.00
#
_symmetry.space_group_name_H-M   'P 1'
#
loop_
_entity.id
_entity.type
_entity.pdbx_description
1 polymer ?
#
loop_
_entity_poly.entity_id
_entity_poly.type
_entity_poly.pdbx_seq_one_letter_code
_entity_poly.pdbx_strand_id
1 'polypeptide(L)'
;MSINIKILNSFAFLALFSLSTYAEMEMNTVETVTIVGSQEDVAGSATVLSNEDLAKMVDTDIHKILSAVPGVYVRTEDGYGLRPNISIRGTAPDRSGKVTLMEDGVLIASAPYTSASAYYFPTTGRIHAVEVLKGPAAITQGPSTIGGAINMISTPIPDTTGGSVTSEMGSDGLSRTHMTFGLNSGKLSGLLEVHNHSADGFDSIMNVGGNTGFDKSDTLAKLRYTSGVHQLTVKMLEVDETSNQTYVGLSQASFDMSPRKRYGMSKYDVMNNDGDQTSFAYVGDFEAFTVRATMWSNDYHRDWFKVDKANNTKAHGVEDGIDEVIAAANAGDVNAQAILDGDLAVTVKLKHNNRFYTNEGMQFDVSKQIGMHDLTFGYRDMEDSESRLQSYECTDQAAGGALSALVSCSTGFTGSNNRLRTTTATSWFMQDTITMGALAVTVGHRSEEFDKVELRWDDGVPTRTMLDSSYPKSSFGDYSTTGVGATYNMNENLKLVAGFHQGMSPVFGGDAEQADNMELGFRYNKDVTALEVMYFASDYANLVGECKNSSGGDCEAGDTFSGGEVDVSGLEVSASTIIEGSDNISYPMALTWATVSSEFQSSFDSDYFGTVAAGDDVPYLPESQLAAVVGFVTDQGLSGDVRIAKYGSTCSTAQCGAFENIEAYTFIDLSLRQKVSEKMTIYTVIENITDDADIVARAPKNGARSQKPKSMKFGFTFNF
;
A
#
# COMPACT_ATOMS: atom_id res chain seq x y z
N MET A 1 -5.51 21.45 26.06
CA MET A 1 -5.71 20.80 27.38
C MET A 1 -5.90 19.32 27.04
N SER A 2 -4.77 18.63 26.88
CA SER A 2 -4.71 17.24 26.42
C SER A 2 -5.01 16.32 27.62
N ILE A 3 -6.10 15.58 27.53
CA ILE A 3 -6.40 14.51 28.49
C ILE A 3 -5.69 13.25 27.98
N ASN A 4 -4.59 12.90 28.66
CA ASN A 4 -3.89 11.64 28.46
C ASN A 4 -4.79 10.48 28.90
N ILE A 5 -5.34 9.72 27.94
CA ILE A 5 -5.98 8.43 28.20
C ILE A 5 -4.93 7.31 28.05
N LYS A 6 -3.97 7.28 28.94
CA LYS A 6 -3.02 6.16 29.09
C LYS A 6 -3.45 5.14 30.17
N ILE A 7 -4.74 5.05 30.49
CA ILE A 7 -5.23 4.14 31.53
C ILE A 7 -6.49 3.43 30.99
N LEU A 8 -6.33 2.48 30.08
CA LEU A 8 -7.39 1.49 29.82
C LEU A 8 -6.88 0.10 29.38
N ASN A 9 -5.63 -0.22 29.64
CA ASN A 9 -5.07 -1.55 29.31
C ASN A 9 -5.15 -2.57 30.45
N SER A 10 -6.11 -2.44 31.37
CA SER A 10 -6.27 -3.41 32.48
C SER A 10 -7.70 -3.45 33.01
N PHE A 11 -8.66 -3.88 32.16
CA PHE A 11 -9.91 -4.41 32.72
C PHE A 11 -10.45 -5.53 31.84
N ALA A 12 -10.23 -6.76 32.30
CA ALA A 12 -10.99 -7.93 31.88
C ALA A 12 -12.43 -7.78 32.37
N PHE A 13 -13.39 -7.59 31.48
CA PHE A 13 -14.80 -7.67 31.79
C PHE A 13 -15.36 -9.00 31.34
N LEU A 14 -15.48 -9.95 32.27
CA LEU A 14 -16.41 -11.05 32.18
C LEU A 14 -17.80 -10.54 32.60
N ALA A 15 -18.70 -10.37 31.64
CA ALA A 15 -20.12 -10.23 31.92
C ALA A 15 -20.90 -11.24 31.09
N LEU A 16 -21.31 -12.31 31.73
CA LEU A 16 -22.30 -13.27 31.23
C LEU A 16 -23.68 -12.59 31.18
N PHE A 17 -24.21 -12.43 29.97
CA PHE A 17 -25.63 -12.21 29.79
C PHE A 17 -26.22 -13.25 28.84
N SER A 18 -27.14 -14.04 29.37
CA SER A 18 -28.05 -14.90 28.64
C SER A 18 -29.09 -14.04 27.93
N LEU A 19 -29.20 -14.09 26.61
CA LEU A 19 -30.32 -13.54 25.86
C LEU A 19 -30.87 -14.54 24.86
N SER A 20 -32.18 -14.64 24.95
CA SER A 20 -33.07 -15.50 24.20
C SER A 20 -33.17 -15.11 22.74
N THR A 21 -33.30 -16.15 21.93
CA THR A 21 -33.57 -16.17 20.48
C THR A 21 -34.78 -15.31 20.08
N TYR A 22 -34.58 -14.42 19.12
CA TYR A 22 -35.63 -13.87 18.25
C TYR A 22 -35.24 -14.03 16.76
N ALA A 23 -36.28 -14.26 15.97
CA ALA A 23 -36.27 -14.71 14.59
C ALA A 23 -35.55 -13.75 13.61
N GLU A 24 -34.93 -14.36 12.61
CA GLU A 24 -34.36 -13.74 11.43
C GLU A 24 -35.40 -12.89 10.66
N MET A 25 -35.02 -11.64 10.41
CA MET A 25 -35.53 -10.86 9.30
C MET A 25 -34.32 -10.51 8.44
N GLU A 26 -34.20 -11.08 7.26
CA GLU A 26 -33.21 -10.69 6.28
C GLU A 26 -33.40 -9.21 5.94
N MET A 27 -32.55 -8.36 6.48
CA MET A 27 -32.36 -7.01 5.96
C MET A 27 -31.12 -7.04 5.08
N ASN A 28 -31.31 -6.82 3.79
CA ASN A 28 -30.23 -6.49 2.88
C ASN A 28 -29.57 -5.20 3.38
N THR A 29 -28.50 -5.33 4.17
CA THR A 29 -27.66 -4.21 4.56
C THR A 29 -26.74 -3.91 3.37
N VAL A 30 -27.09 -2.91 2.58
CA VAL A 30 -26.19 -2.34 1.60
C VAL A 30 -25.06 -1.66 2.37
N GLU A 31 -23.93 -2.32 2.54
CA GLU A 31 -22.75 -1.66 3.05
C GLU A 31 -22.20 -0.69 1.99
N THR A 32 -22.05 0.57 2.36
CA THR A 32 -21.66 1.71 1.52
C THR A 32 -20.25 1.67 0.97
N VAL A 33 -19.52 0.63 1.23
CA VAL A 33 -18.07 0.64 1.24
C VAL A 33 -17.46 0.05 -0.02
N THR A 34 -18.20 -0.81 -0.73
CA THR A 34 -17.73 -1.46 -1.96
C THR A 34 -17.85 -0.53 -3.16
N ILE A 35 -16.75 -0.36 -3.89
CA ILE A 35 -16.69 0.37 -5.17
C ILE A 35 -16.98 -0.59 -6.32
N VAL A 36 -16.59 -1.86 -6.17
CA VAL A 36 -16.85 -2.95 -7.11
C VAL A 36 -18.06 -3.74 -6.61
N GLY A 37 -19.21 -3.52 -7.20
CA GLY A 37 -20.41 -4.29 -6.84
C GLY A 37 -20.29 -5.76 -7.20
N SER A 38 -19.89 -6.05 -8.44
CA SER A 38 -19.62 -7.40 -8.96
C SER A 38 -18.44 -7.34 -9.93
N GLN A 39 -17.37 -8.08 -9.65
CA GLN A 39 -16.23 -8.18 -10.56
C GLN A 39 -16.63 -8.61 -11.97
N GLU A 40 -17.65 -9.43 -12.07
CA GLU A 40 -18.12 -9.96 -13.36
C GLU A 40 -18.73 -8.89 -14.27
N ASP A 41 -19.30 -7.84 -13.71
CA ASP A 41 -20.07 -6.82 -14.44
C ASP A 41 -19.26 -5.57 -14.73
N VAL A 42 -18.05 -5.44 -14.16
CA VAL A 42 -17.17 -4.30 -14.40
C VAL A 42 -16.66 -4.32 -15.84
N ALA A 43 -16.81 -3.20 -16.54
CA ALA A 43 -16.32 -3.00 -17.90
C ALA A 43 -14.84 -2.57 -17.89
N GLY A 44 -13.96 -3.46 -17.46
CA GLY A 44 -12.52 -3.26 -17.27
C GLY A 44 -11.98 -4.30 -16.29
N SER A 45 -10.68 -4.23 -15.97
CA SER A 45 -10.05 -5.15 -15.03
C SER A 45 -10.33 -4.76 -13.58
N ALA A 46 -10.99 -5.63 -12.84
CA ALA A 46 -11.19 -5.49 -11.40
C ALA A 46 -10.94 -6.82 -10.70
N THR A 47 -10.34 -6.77 -9.52
CA THR A 47 -10.12 -7.95 -8.66
C THR A 47 -10.65 -7.65 -7.27
N VAL A 48 -11.42 -8.56 -6.70
CA VAL A 48 -11.88 -8.49 -5.32
C VAL A 48 -11.31 -9.68 -4.56
N LEU A 49 -10.48 -9.40 -3.56
CA LEU A 49 -10.04 -10.39 -2.59
C LEU A 49 -11.00 -10.33 -1.41
N SER A 50 -11.84 -11.34 -1.28
CA SER A 50 -12.85 -11.41 -0.24
C SER A 50 -12.27 -11.72 1.15
N ASN A 51 -13.08 -11.56 2.20
CA ASN A 51 -12.71 -11.99 3.55
C ASN A 51 -12.34 -13.48 3.60
N GLU A 52 -12.99 -14.32 2.82
CA GLU A 52 -12.67 -15.75 2.74
C GLU A 52 -11.29 -15.98 2.12
N ASP A 53 -10.93 -15.22 1.09
CA ASP A 53 -9.61 -15.30 0.44
C ASP A 53 -8.52 -14.82 1.41
N LEU A 54 -8.72 -13.68 2.08
CA LEU A 54 -7.78 -13.17 3.08
C LEU A 54 -7.63 -14.13 4.28
N ALA A 55 -8.72 -14.71 4.75
CA ALA A 55 -8.70 -15.69 5.84
C ALA A 55 -7.98 -16.99 5.46
N LYS A 56 -8.04 -17.40 4.19
CA LYS A 56 -7.25 -18.53 3.67
C LYS A 56 -5.77 -18.19 3.56
N MET A 57 -5.44 -16.96 3.22
CA MET A 57 -4.05 -16.50 3.14
C MET A 57 -3.35 -16.50 4.49
N VAL A 58 -4.04 -16.15 5.58
CA VAL A 58 -3.48 -15.99 6.94
C VAL A 58 -2.24 -15.10 6.92
N ASP A 59 -2.26 -14.07 6.10
CA ASP A 59 -1.13 -13.18 5.90
C ASP A 59 -1.44 -11.75 6.36
N THR A 60 -0.42 -11.06 6.83
CA THR A 60 -0.47 -9.66 7.24
C THR A 60 0.44 -8.78 6.39
N ASP A 61 1.23 -9.37 5.51
CA ASP A 61 2.07 -8.64 4.56
C ASP A 61 1.27 -8.37 3.27
N ILE A 62 1.00 -7.09 3.01
CA ILE A 62 0.27 -6.66 1.80
C ILE A 62 0.96 -7.09 0.50
N HIS A 63 2.28 -7.24 0.49
CA HIS A 63 3.02 -7.76 -0.66
C HIS A 63 2.52 -9.15 -1.05
N LYS A 64 2.36 -10.04 -0.07
CA LYS A 64 1.87 -11.40 -0.30
C LYS A 64 0.40 -11.44 -0.68
N ILE A 65 -0.41 -10.56 -0.08
CA ILE A 65 -1.84 -10.44 -0.40
C ILE A 65 -2.03 -9.99 -1.84
N LEU A 66 -1.37 -8.90 -2.25
CA LEU A 66 -1.49 -8.35 -3.60
C LEU A 66 -0.79 -9.20 -4.68
N SER A 67 0.08 -10.15 -4.31
CA SER A 67 0.61 -11.12 -5.27
C SER A 67 -0.48 -11.97 -5.95
N ALA A 68 -1.64 -12.10 -5.31
CA ALA A 68 -2.82 -12.76 -5.87
C ALA A 68 -3.57 -11.93 -6.93
N VAL A 69 -3.16 -10.69 -7.18
CA VAL A 69 -3.78 -9.80 -8.16
C VAL A 69 -2.85 -9.65 -9.37
N PRO A 70 -3.26 -10.08 -10.58
CA PRO A 70 -2.41 -10.00 -11.77
C PRO A 70 -2.09 -8.54 -12.11
N GLY A 71 -0.84 -8.26 -12.53
CA GLY A 71 -0.38 -6.93 -12.90
C GLY A 71 -0.16 -5.96 -11.74
N VAL A 72 -0.25 -6.42 -10.49
CA VAL A 72 0.10 -5.65 -9.30
C VAL A 72 1.42 -6.16 -8.75
N TYR A 73 2.41 -5.29 -8.70
CA TYR A 73 3.71 -5.56 -8.11
C TYR A 73 3.91 -4.71 -6.86
N VAL A 74 4.44 -5.31 -5.80
CA VAL A 74 4.81 -4.59 -4.57
C VAL A 74 6.28 -4.79 -4.32
N ARG A 75 7.08 -3.72 -4.41
CA ARG A 75 8.48 -3.74 -4.04
C ARG A 75 8.60 -3.89 -2.52
N THR A 76 9.18 -4.98 -2.07
CA THR A 76 9.38 -5.28 -0.65
C THR A 76 10.40 -4.33 -0.03
N GLU A 77 10.16 -3.86 1.18
CA GLU A 77 11.09 -2.97 1.90
C GLU A 77 11.49 -3.50 3.28
N ASP A 78 10.54 -3.93 4.09
CA ASP A 78 10.77 -4.29 5.50
C ASP A 78 10.49 -5.77 5.84
N GLY A 79 9.89 -6.52 4.92
CA GLY A 79 9.54 -7.93 5.11
C GLY A 79 8.34 -8.17 6.03
N TYR A 80 7.62 -7.10 6.44
CA TYR A 80 6.40 -7.16 7.25
C TYR A 80 5.22 -6.42 6.61
N GLY A 81 5.47 -5.72 5.48
CA GLY A 81 4.45 -4.98 4.74
C GLY A 81 4.00 -3.65 5.39
N LEU A 82 4.84 -3.06 6.23
CA LEU A 82 4.50 -1.83 6.96
C LEU A 82 4.38 -0.62 6.03
N ARG A 83 5.20 -0.58 4.97
CA ARG A 83 5.30 0.54 4.03
C ARG A 83 5.35 0.05 2.60
N PRO A 84 4.19 -0.22 1.98
CA PRO A 84 4.15 -0.80 0.65
C PRO A 84 4.60 0.20 -0.42
N ASN A 85 5.26 -0.35 -1.43
CA ASN A 85 5.63 0.34 -2.65
C ASN A 85 4.90 -0.37 -3.81
N ILE A 86 3.64 0.03 -4.05
CA ILE A 86 2.74 -0.65 -4.99
C ILE A 86 2.86 -0.02 -6.37
N SER A 87 3.06 -0.86 -7.36
CA SER A 87 2.97 -0.58 -8.80
C SER A 87 1.82 -1.37 -9.42
N ILE A 88 1.09 -0.76 -10.33
CA ILE A 88 0.09 -1.42 -11.15
C ILE A 88 0.49 -1.17 -12.61
N ARG A 89 0.67 -2.25 -13.40
CA ARG A 89 0.97 -2.19 -14.83
C ARG A 89 2.11 -1.24 -15.20
N GLY A 90 3.20 -1.28 -14.44
CA GLY A 90 4.42 -0.54 -14.76
C GLY A 90 4.51 0.89 -14.22
N THR A 91 3.58 1.34 -13.39
CA THR A 91 3.76 2.63 -12.69
C THR A 91 4.91 2.56 -11.69
N ALA A 92 5.58 3.70 -11.45
CA ALA A 92 6.64 3.78 -10.45
C ALA A 92 6.11 3.37 -9.05
N PRO A 93 6.75 2.40 -8.36
CA PRO A 93 6.23 1.85 -7.12
C PRO A 93 6.43 2.76 -5.90
N ASP A 94 7.31 3.76 -5.96
CA ASP A 94 7.74 4.54 -4.80
C ASP A 94 6.60 5.07 -3.94
N ARG A 95 6.48 4.49 -2.73
CA ARG A 95 5.45 4.82 -1.74
C ARG A 95 4.02 4.76 -2.30
N SER A 96 3.79 3.95 -3.34
CA SER A 96 2.48 3.79 -3.98
C SER A 96 1.87 5.10 -4.52
N GLY A 97 2.70 6.10 -4.82
CA GLY A 97 2.25 7.46 -5.15
C GLY A 97 1.49 7.58 -6.48
N LYS A 98 1.48 6.52 -7.31
CA LYS A 98 0.81 6.45 -8.60
C LYS A 98 -0.50 5.64 -8.58
N VAL A 99 -0.94 5.26 -7.39
CA VAL A 99 -2.15 4.46 -7.17
C VAL A 99 -3.07 5.21 -6.20
N THR A 100 -4.34 5.33 -6.54
CA THR A 100 -5.34 5.86 -5.61
C THR A 100 -5.59 4.85 -4.51
N LEU A 101 -5.19 5.17 -3.28
CA LEU A 101 -5.39 4.33 -2.11
C LEU A 101 -6.58 4.82 -1.29
N MET A 102 -7.47 3.89 -0.95
CA MET A 102 -8.69 4.18 -0.18
C MET A 102 -8.89 3.14 0.94
N GLU A 103 -9.55 3.57 2.01
CA GLU A 103 -10.17 2.70 2.99
C GLU A 103 -11.64 3.10 3.14
N ASP A 104 -12.53 2.14 2.92
CA ASP A 104 -13.98 2.40 2.92
C ASP A 104 -14.38 3.53 1.95
N GLY A 105 -13.74 3.61 0.77
CA GLY A 105 -14.02 4.61 -0.25
C GLY A 105 -13.49 6.03 0.05
N VAL A 106 -12.79 6.23 1.18
CA VAL A 106 -12.14 7.48 1.56
C VAL A 106 -10.65 7.40 1.22
N LEU A 107 -10.08 8.47 0.64
CA LEU A 107 -8.65 8.55 0.34
C LEU A 107 -7.82 8.50 1.62
N ILE A 108 -6.83 7.61 1.65
CA ILE A 108 -5.99 7.36 2.84
C ILE A 108 -4.50 7.66 2.66
N ALA A 109 -4.02 7.94 1.45
CA ALA A 109 -2.68 8.49 1.32
C ALA A 109 -2.56 9.70 2.26
N SER A 110 -1.43 9.86 2.94
CA SER A 110 -1.28 10.86 4.00
C SER A 110 -1.70 12.27 3.58
N ALA A 111 -1.37 12.65 2.34
CA ALA A 111 -1.89 13.85 1.66
C ALA A 111 -2.06 13.53 0.17
N PRO A 112 -3.24 13.10 -0.30
CA PRO A 112 -3.45 12.51 -1.63
C PRO A 112 -3.02 13.36 -2.81
N TYR A 113 -3.13 14.69 -2.71
CA TYR A 113 -2.69 15.64 -3.74
C TYR A 113 -1.33 16.25 -3.46
N THR A 114 -1.05 16.62 -2.21
CA THR A 114 0.19 17.32 -1.83
C THR A 114 1.38 16.37 -1.78
N SER A 115 1.18 15.14 -1.26
CA SER A 115 2.22 14.12 -1.07
C SER A 115 1.57 12.74 -1.06
N ALA A 116 1.19 12.25 -2.24
CA ALA A 116 0.58 10.94 -2.45
C ALA A 116 1.55 9.81 -2.08
N SER A 117 1.67 9.50 -0.81
CA SER A 117 2.62 8.51 -0.30
C SER A 117 1.97 7.63 0.77
N ALA A 118 2.09 6.30 0.63
CA ALA A 118 1.59 5.31 1.57
C ALA A 118 2.50 5.20 2.82
N TYR A 119 2.68 6.30 3.55
CA TYR A 119 3.31 6.26 4.87
C TYR A 119 2.35 5.77 5.94
N TYR A 120 1.08 6.16 5.87
CA TYR A 120 0.00 5.41 6.45
C TYR A 120 -0.44 4.32 5.47
N PHE A 121 -0.60 3.12 5.98
CA PHE A 121 -1.21 2.01 5.28
C PHE A 121 -2.03 1.17 6.28
N PRO A 122 -3.28 0.81 5.97
CA PRO A 122 -4.13 0.03 6.87
C PRO A 122 -3.47 -1.27 7.26
N THR A 123 -3.56 -1.62 8.53
CA THR A 123 -3.06 -2.91 9.02
C THR A 123 -3.88 -4.04 8.39
N THR A 124 -3.25 -4.78 7.49
CA THR A 124 -3.94 -5.78 6.67
C THR A 124 -4.66 -6.86 7.48
N GLY A 125 -4.17 -7.15 8.69
CA GLY A 125 -4.82 -8.09 9.62
C GLY A 125 -6.21 -7.68 10.13
N ARG A 126 -6.65 -6.41 9.89
CA ARG A 126 -8.01 -5.90 10.19
C ARG A 126 -8.83 -5.58 8.93
N ILE A 127 -8.30 -5.83 7.76
CA ILE A 127 -8.99 -5.60 6.49
C ILE A 127 -9.87 -6.81 6.16
N HIS A 128 -11.12 -6.52 5.80
CA HIS A 128 -12.14 -7.52 5.47
C HIS A 128 -12.11 -7.93 4.00
N ALA A 129 -11.82 -6.99 3.10
CA ALA A 129 -11.68 -7.24 1.67
C ALA A 129 -10.76 -6.21 1.02
N VAL A 130 -10.22 -6.56 -0.15
CA VAL A 130 -9.40 -5.64 -0.96
C VAL A 130 -9.97 -5.62 -2.37
N GLU A 131 -10.31 -4.44 -2.87
CA GLU A 131 -10.75 -4.19 -4.23
C GLU A 131 -9.62 -3.50 -4.99
N VAL A 132 -9.28 -4.03 -6.17
CA VAL A 132 -8.29 -3.45 -7.08
C VAL A 132 -8.94 -3.16 -8.40
N LEU A 133 -8.93 -1.89 -8.83
CA LEU A 133 -9.50 -1.42 -10.09
C LEU A 133 -8.38 -0.96 -11.01
N LYS A 134 -8.40 -1.41 -12.26
CA LYS A 134 -7.40 -1.08 -13.27
C LYS A 134 -8.10 -0.58 -14.53
N GLY A 135 -7.42 0.28 -15.31
CA GLY A 135 -7.94 0.80 -16.58
C GLY A 135 -9.34 1.41 -16.44
N PRO A 136 -10.30 1.08 -17.34
CA PRO A 136 -11.65 1.65 -17.35
C PRO A 136 -12.44 1.49 -16.05
N ALA A 137 -12.14 0.47 -15.26
CA ALA A 137 -12.76 0.27 -13.96
C ALA A 137 -12.45 1.38 -12.95
N ALA A 138 -11.37 2.12 -13.14
CA ALA A 138 -10.92 3.19 -12.23
C ALA A 138 -11.44 4.59 -12.59
N ILE A 139 -12.27 4.77 -13.64
CA ILE A 139 -12.69 6.09 -14.15
C ILE A 139 -13.38 6.98 -13.10
N THR A 140 -14.10 6.39 -12.16
CA THR A 140 -14.78 7.13 -11.09
C THR A 140 -13.85 7.52 -9.94
N GLN A 141 -12.61 7.00 -9.95
CA GLN A 141 -11.64 7.18 -8.86
C GLN A 141 -10.64 8.30 -9.20
N GLY A 142 -9.91 8.79 -8.21
CA GLY A 142 -8.89 9.84 -8.34
C GLY A 142 -8.34 10.26 -6.98
N PRO A 143 -7.25 11.04 -6.96
CA PRO A 143 -6.62 11.75 -8.09
C PRO A 143 -5.60 10.93 -8.90
N SER A 144 -4.95 9.90 -8.34
CA SER A 144 -3.85 9.17 -8.99
C SER A 144 -4.37 7.87 -9.61
N THR A 145 -4.91 7.93 -10.83
CA THR A 145 -5.52 6.78 -11.51
C THR A 145 -4.69 6.19 -12.63
N ILE A 146 -3.47 6.70 -12.84
CA ILE A 146 -2.60 6.22 -13.91
C ILE A 146 -2.28 4.72 -13.77
N GLY A 147 -2.08 4.23 -12.54
CA GLY A 147 -1.98 2.80 -12.24
C GLY A 147 -3.34 2.16 -11.95
N GLY A 148 -4.30 2.93 -11.45
CA GLY A 148 -5.59 2.42 -10.97
C GLY A 148 -5.87 2.79 -9.52
N ALA A 149 -6.76 2.04 -8.86
CA ALA A 149 -7.16 2.30 -7.48
C ALA A 149 -7.24 1.02 -6.66
N ILE A 150 -6.91 1.14 -5.37
CA ILE A 150 -7.06 0.07 -4.38
C ILE A 150 -7.94 0.59 -3.25
N ASN A 151 -9.03 -0.12 -2.97
CA ASN A 151 -9.91 0.15 -1.85
C ASN A 151 -9.82 -1.00 -0.84
N MET A 152 -9.46 -0.68 0.38
CA MET A 152 -9.42 -1.63 1.49
C MET A 152 -10.66 -1.48 2.33
N ILE A 153 -11.40 -2.56 2.49
CA ILE A 153 -12.65 -2.58 3.23
C ILE A 153 -12.35 -2.99 4.67
N SER A 154 -12.58 -2.10 5.61
CA SER A 154 -12.40 -2.37 7.03
C SER A 154 -13.49 -3.29 7.58
N THR A 155 -13.24 -3.97 8.68
CA THR A 155 -14.18 -4.91 9.30
C THR A 155 -15.59 -4.32 9.36
N PRO A 156 -16.61 -4.99 8.77
CA PRO A 156 -17.99 -4.53 8.77
C PRO A 156 -18.63 -4.65 10.16
N ILE A 157 -19.66 -3.86 10.41
CA ILE A 157 -20.52 -4.04 11.59
C ILE A 157 -21.30 -5.34 11.39
N PRO A 158 -21.21 -6.32 12.31
CA PRO A 158 -21.86 -7.60 12.12
C PRO A 158 -23.39 -7.53 12.25
N ASP A 159 -24.09 -8.40 11.52
CA ASP A 159 -25.55 -8.50 11.54
C ASP A 159 -26.09 -9.09 12.83
N THR A 160 -25.26 -9.81 13.58
CA THR A 160 -25.60 -10.41 14.88
C THR A 160 -24.63 -9.95 15.95
N THR A 161 -25.12 -9.86 17.19
CA THR A 161 -24.25 -9.58 18.34
C THR A 161 -23.29 -10.75 18.55
N GLY A 162 -21.99 -10.45 18.61
CA GLY A 162 -20.94 -11.44 18.77
C GLY A 162 -19.57 -10.84 18.49
N GLY A 163 -18.56 -11.67 18.41
CA GLY A 163 -17.21 -11.20 18.13
C GLY A 163 -16.24 -12.32 17.86
N SER A 164 -14.98 -11.95 17.67
CA SER A 164 -13.87 -12.88 17.47
C SER A 164 -12.64 -12.46 18.24
N VAL A 165 -11.82 -13.44 18.57
CA VAL A 165 -10.46 -13.23 19.08
C VAL A 165 -9.53 -14.10 18.26
N THR A 166 -8.56 -13.46 17.61
CA THR A 166 -7.44 -14.15 16.96
C THR A 166 -6.15 -13.84 17.72
N SER A 167 -5.36 -14.85 18.03
CA SER A 167 -4.04 -14.67 18.62
C SER A 167 -3.01 -15.51 17.88
N GLU A 168 -1.87 -14.91 17.58
CA GLU A 168 -0.73 -15.54 16.92
C GLU A 168 0.56 -15.30 17.69
N MET A 169 1.46 -16.26 17.59
CA MET A 169 2.85 -16.15 18.03
C MET A 169 3.76 -16.85 17.04
N GLY A 170 4.98 -16.39 16.90
CA GLY A 170 5.88 -16.96 15.89
C GLY A 170 7.35 -16.64 16.08
N SER A 171 8.11 -16.92 15.04
CA SER A 171 9.53 -16.61 14.94
C SER A 171 9.78 -15.12 15.15
N ASP A 172 10.99 -14.76 15.55
CA ASP A 172 11.46 -13.37 15.71
C ASP A 172 10.59 -12.55 16.67
N GLY A 173 10.07 -13.19 17.74
CA GLY A 173 9.21 -12.53 18.72
C GLY A 173 7.85 -12.12 18.17
N LEU A 174 7.42 -12.64 17.00
CA LEU A 174 6.14 -12.29 16.41
C LEU A 174 4.99 -12.53 17.39
N SER A 175 4.17 -11.52 17.59
CA SER A 175 2.95 -11.55 18.39
C SER A 175 1.86 -10.76 17.69
N ARG A 176 0.68 -11.35 17.51
CA ARG A 176 -0.50 -10.65 17.00
C ARG A 176 -1.72 -10.98 17.84
N THR A 177 -2.48 -9.96 18.17
CA THR A 177 -3.80 -10.11 18.79
C THR A 177 -4.79 -9.24 18.04
N HIS A 178 -5.86 -9.85 17.55
CA HIS A 178 -6.95 -9.17 16.88
C HIS A 178 -8.27 -9.54 17.55
N MET A 179 -9.00 -8.55 18.00
CA MET A 179 -10.28 -8.72 18.70
C MET A 179 -11.34 -7.86 18.04
N THR A 180 -12.50 -8.46 17.78
CA THR A 180 -13.69 -7.75 17.31
C THR A 180 -14.86 -8.02 18.26
N PHE A 181 -15.69 -7.01 18.50
CA PHE A 181 -16.94 -7.14 19.20
C PHE A 181 -18.00 -6.27 18.54
N GLY A 182 -19.06 -6.89 18.07
CA GLY A 182 -20.17 -6.23 17.42
C GLY A 182 -21.48 -6.36 18.21
N LEU A 183 -22.24 -5.29 18.20
CA LEU A 183 -23.59 -5.22 18.75
C LEU A 183 -24.58 -4.91 17.63
N ASN A 184 -25.69 -5.64 17.61
CA ASN A 184 -26.83 -5.32 16.75
C ASN A 184 -28.14 -5.35 17.56
N SER A 185 -28.81 -4.22 17.62
CA SER A 185 -30.11 -4.07 18.28
C SER A 185 -31.19 -3.61 17.29
N GLY A 186 -31.08 -3.95 16.04
CA GLY A 186 -31.97 -3.56 14.95
C GLY A 186 -31.64 -2.18 14.40
N LYS A 187 -32.19 -1.11 14.99
CA LYS A 187 -31.93 0.26 14.49
C LYS A 187 -30.53 0.78 14.81
N LEU A 188 -29.91 0.31 15.88
CA LEU A 188 -28.60 0.72 16.32
C LEU A 188 -27.68 -0.49 16.32
N SER A 189 -26.58 -0.40 15.60
CA SER A 189 -25.54 -1.41 15.55
C SER A 189 -24.16 -0.77 15.65
N GLY A 190 -23.17 -1.53 16.11
CA GLY A 190 -21.82 -1.01 16.30
C GLY A 190 -20.78 -2.11 16.32
N LEU A 191 -19.52 -1.70 16.10
CA LEU A 191 -18.33 -2.53 16.15
C LEU A 191 -17.25 -1.83 16.96
N LEU A 192 -16.57 -2.61 17.79
CA LEU A 192 -15.27 -2.26 18.37
C LEU A 192 -14.25 -3.30 17.91
N GLU A 193 -13.14 -2.84 17.40
CA GLU A 193 -12.04 -3.68 16.93
C GLU A 193 -10.72 -3.18 17.50
N VAL A 194 -9.88 -4.09 17.97
CA VAL A 194 -8.52 -3.81 18.43
C VAL A 194 -7.57 -4.79 17.78
N HIS A 195 -6.53 -4.27 17.16
CA HIS A 195 -5.49 -5.05 16.51
C HIS A 195 -4.12 -4.63 17.03
N ASN A 196 -3.37 -5.56 17.61
CA ASN A 196 -1.97 -5.35 18.02
C ASN A 196 -1.10 -6.35 17.27
N HIS A 197 0.01 -5.87 16.73
CA HIS A 197 0.96 -6.67 15.97
C HIS A 197 2.38 -6.19 16.21
N SER A 198 3.27 -7.09 16.63
CA SER A 198 4.66 -6.78 16.93
C SER A 198 5.60 -7.92 16.54
N ALA A 199 6.86 -7.58 16.32
CA ALA A 199 7.96 -8.53 16.16
C ALA A 199 9.26 -7.90 16.64
N ASP A 200 10.25 -8.72 17.07
CA ASP A 200 11.59 -8.26 17.44
C ASP A 200 12.49 -7.98 16.20
N GLY A 201 12.06 -8.47 15.01
CA GLY A 201 12.78 -8.34 13.75
C GLY A 201 13.80 -9.44 13.53
N PHE A 202 14.05 -9.74 12.25
CA PHE A 202 14.90 -10.86 11.84
C PHE A 202 16.33 -10.43 11.52
N ASP A 203 16.61 -9.13 11.33
CA ASP A 203 17.96 -8.63 11.06
C ASP A 203 18.77 -8.49 12.35
N SER A 204 20.08 -8.68 12.22
CA SER A 204 21.03 -8.35 13.32
C SER A 204 21.86 -7.13 12.98
N ILE A 205 21.99 -6.20 13.94
CA ILE A 205 22.77 -4.97 13.77
C ILE A 205 24.25 -5.27 14.06
N MET A 206 25.12 -5.04 13.05
CA MET A 206 26.56 -5.28 13.16
C MET A 206 27.17 -4.48 14.31
N ASN A 207 28.08 -5.11 15.05
CA ASN A 207 28.92 -4.56 16.11
C ASN A 207 28.19 -4.03 17.36
N VAL A 208 26.94 -3.62 17.27
CA VAL A 208 26.23 -2.91 18.35
C VAL A 208 24.97 -3.60 18.86
N GLY A 209 24.40 -4.52 18.07
CA GLY A 209 23.13 -5.18 18.39
C GLY A 209 21.96 -4.20 18.53
N GLY A 210 20.78 -4.73 18.76
CA GLY A 210 19.55 -3.95 18.94
C GLY A 210 18.32 -4.67 18.38
N ASN A 211 17.13 -4.13 18.65
CA ASN A 211 15.87 -4.57 18.08
C ASN A 211 15.73 -3.99 16.66
N THR A 212 15.27 -4.82 15.72
CA THR A 212 15.06 -4.44 14.30
C THR A 212 13.63 -4.62 13.86
N GLY A 213 12.72 -4.87 14.79
CA GLY A 213 11.31 -5.13 14.53
C GLY A 213 10.43 -3.91 14.67
N PHE A 214 9.19 -4.16 15.02
CA PHE A 214 8.15 -3.14 15.11
C PHE A 214 7.11 -3.48 16.17
N ASP A 215 6.36 -2.46 16.57
CA ASP A 215 5.14 -2.54 17.36
C ASP A 215 4.07 -1.67 16.69
N LYS A 216 2.88 -2.22 16.43
CA LYS A 216 1.78 -1.53 15.76
C LYS A 216 0.47 -1.85 16.45
N SER A 217 -0.34 -0.82 16.72
CA SER A 217 -1.67 -0.96 17.29
C SER A 217 -2.69 -0.12 16.55
N ASP A 218 -3.87 -0.71 16.28
CA ASP A 218 -5.02 -0.04 15.71
C ASP A 218 -6.23 -0.24 16.62
N THR A 219 -7.01 0.80 16.83
CA THR A 219 -8.32 0.75 17.50
C THR A 219 -9.37 1.35 16.59
N LEU A 220 -10.34 0.55 16.16
CA LEU A 220 -11.44 0.96 15.29
C LEU A 220 -12.77 0.86 16.02
N ALA A 221 -13.57 1.93 15.96
CA ALA A 221 -14.96 1.92 16.41
C ALA A 221 -15.89 2.36 15.29
N LYS A 222 -16.97 1.62 15.08
CA LYS A 222 -18.05 1.99 14.16
C LYS A 222 -19.38 2.01 14.91
N LEU A 223 -20.23 2.99 14.61
CA LEU A 223 -21.61 3.09 15.11
C LEU A 223 -22.53 3.40 13.95
N ARG A 224 -23.59 2.61 13.77
CA ARG A 224 -24.56 2.75 12.69
C ARG A 224 -25.98 2.90 13.26
N TYR A 225 -26.70 3.87 12.72
CA TYR A 225 -28.13 4.03 12.94
C TYR A 225 -28.89 3.83 11.63
N THR A 226 -29.86 2.91 11.62
CA THR A 226 -30.68 2.60 10.45
C THR A 226 -32.15 2.90 10.74
N SER A 227 -32.82 3.65 9.86
CA SER A 227 -34.26 3.97 9.98
C SER A 227 -34.91 4.05 8.60
N GLY A 228 -35.67 3.03 8.24
CA GLY A 228 -36.25 2.90 6.90
C GLY A 228 -35.15 2.88 5.84
N VAL A 229 -35.24 3.78 4.86
CA VAL A 229 -34.27 3.92 3.76
C VAL A 229 -32.99 4.66 4.15
N HIS A 230 -32.87 5.13 5.38
CA HIS A 230 -31.75 5.94 5.85
C HIS A 230 -30.81 5.13 6.71
N GLN A 231 -29.51 5.22 6.42
CA GLN A 231 -28.42 4.68 7.21
C GLN A 231 -27.38 5.76 7.47
N LEU A 232 -26.97 5.92 8.72
CA LEU A 232 -25.90 6.82 9.14
C LEU A 232 -24.86 6.01 9.88
N THR A 233 -23.60 6.08 9.45
CA THR A 233 -22.46 5.39 10.08
C THR A 233 -21.42 6.41 10.51
N VAL A 234 -20.92 6.29 11.73
CA VAL A 234 -19.73 7.00 12.23
C VAL A 234 -18.63 5.99 12.39
N LYS A 235 -17.44 6.30 11.87
CA LYS A 235 -16.21 5.51 12.02
C LYS A 235 -15.17 6.37 12.71
N MET A 236 -14.45 5.79 13.68
CA MET A 236 -13.30 6.36 14.34
C MET A 236 -12.18 5.31 14.34
N LEU A 237 -10.98 5.70 13.94
CA LEU A 237 -9.81 4.83 13.92
C LEU A 237 -8.63 5.60 14.52
N GLU A 238 -7.93 4.97 15.45
CA GLU A 238 -6.66 5.43 16.02
C GLU A 238 -5.57 4.41 15.66
N VAL A 239 -4.43 4.88 15.20
CA VAL A 239 -3.28 4.06 14.82
C VAL A 239 -2.01 4.57 15.48
N ASP A 240 -1.14 3.63 15.89
CA ASP A 240 0.18 3.92 16.46
C ASP A 240 1.17 2.87 15.95
N GLU A 241 2.37 3.31 15.54
CA GLU A 241 3.43 2.41 15.05
C GLU A 241 4.80 2.94 15.47
N THR A 242 5.60 2.07 16.11
CA THR A 242 7.04 2.22 16.23
C THR A 242 7.72 1.13 15.44
N SER A 243 8.56 1.49 14.46
CA SER A 243 9.31 0.54 13.64
C SER A 243 10.79 0.84 13.65
N ASN A 244 11.60 -0.13 14.10
CA ASN A 244 13.07 -0.03 14.13
C ASN A 244 13.71 -0.44 12.80
N GLN A 245 12.93 -0.48 11.72
CA GLN A 245 13.41 -0.82 10.40
C GLN A 245 14.29 0.30 9.80
N THR A 246 15.34 -0.10 9.09
CA THR A 246 16.20 0.83 8.36
C THR A 246 15.78 0.93 6.89
N TYR A 247 16.02 2.08 6.26
CA TYR A 247 15.92 2.15 4.79
C TYR A 247 17.25 1.79 4.11
N VAL A 248 18.34 1.66 4.87
CA VAL A 248 19.70 1.42 4.35
C VAL A 248 19.87 -0.04 3.98
N GLY A 249 20.01 -0.30 2.68
CA GLY A 249 20.40 -1.62 2.16
C GLY A 249 21.90 -1.89 2.31
N LEU A 250 22.32 -3.12 2.02
CA LEU A 250 23.73 -3.56 2.11
C LEU A 250 24.46 -3.32 0.79
N SER A 251 25.77 -3.05 0.84
CA SER A 251 26.65 -3.22 -0.32
C SER A 251 26.61 -4.70 -0.76
N GLN A 252 26.92 -4.97 -2.04
CA GLN A 252 26.95 -6.35 -2.54
C GLN A 252 27.89 -7.24 -1.71
N ALA A 253 29.06 -6.74 -1.37
CA ALA A 253 30.03 -7.49 -0.56
C ALA A 253 29.49 -7.82 0.84
N SER A 254 28.81 -6.87 1.50
CA SER A 254 28.20 -7.11 2.81
C SER A 254 27.01 -8.07 2.72
N PHE A 255 26.21 -7.97 1.65
CA PHE A 255 25.10 -8.87 1.37
C PHE A 255 25.57 -10.32 1.17
N ASP A 256 26.58 -10.52 0.31
CA ASP A 256 27.15 -11.85 0.01
C ASP A 256 27.74 -12.50 1.26
N MET A 257 28.28 -11.67 2.17
CA MET A 257 28.82 -12.15 3.45
C MET A 257 27.72 -12.54 4.42
N SER A 258 26.66 -11.74 4.52
CA SER A 258 25.57 -11.95 5.49
C SER A 258 24.31 -11.14 5.14
N PRO A 259 23.38 -11.70 4.34
CA PRO A 259 22.25 -10.96 3.78
C PRO A 259 21.22 -10.45 4.81
N ARG A 260 21.25 -10.99 6.04
CA ARG A 260 20.31 -10.67 7.13
C ARG A 260 20.99 -9.88 8.26
N LYS A 261 21.95 -9.06 7.88
CA LYS A 261 22.57 -8.06 8.76
C LYS A 261 22.24 -6.64 8.27
N ARG A 262 22.41 -5.68 9.15
CA ARG A 262 22.37 -4.27 8.82
C ARG A 262 23.55 -3.55 9.50
N TYR A 263 23.93 -2.43 8.93
CA TYR A 263 25.09 -1.69 9.39
C TYR A 263 24.91 -1.15 10.83
N GLY A 264 25.99 -1.15 11.61
CA GLY A 264 26.00 -0.67 12.99
C GLY A 264 25.52 0.78 13.12
N MET A 265 25.86 1.64 12.13
CA MET A 265 25.43 3.04 12.08
C MET A 265 23.92 3.23 12.03
N SER A 266 23.15 2.23 11.56
CA SER A 266 21.68 2.28 11.50
C SER A 266 20.99 1.86 12.81
N LYS A 267 21.75 1.70 13.92
CA LYS A 267 21.21 1.31 15.22
C LYS A 267 20.08 2.21 15.72
N TYR A 268 20.15 3.48 15.40
CA TYR A 268 19.17 4.48 15.85
C TYR A 268 18.04 4.71 14.86
N ASP A 269 18.04 4.00 13.71
CA ASP A 269 16.96 4.13 12.74
C ASP A 269 15.65 3.65 13.37
N VAL A 270 14.68 4.56 13.40
CA VAL A 270 13.34 4.31 13.93
C VAL A 270 12.32 5.19 13.20
N MET A 271 11.16 4.64 12.94
CA MET A 271 10.01 5.38 12.45
C MET A 271 8.91 5.32 13.51
N ASN A 272 8.47 6.49 13.96
CA ASN A 272 7.33 6.64 14.85
C ASN A 272 6.19 7.29 14.05
N ASN A 273 5.05 6.62 14.03
CA ASN A 273 3.85 7.06 13.33
C ASN A 273 2.68 7.02 14.31
N ASP A 274 1.83 8.03 14.23
CA ASP A 274 0.54 8.07 14.91
C ASP A 274 -0.49 8.76 14.03
N GLY A 275 -1.75 8.40 14.16
CA GLY A 275 -2.81 9.02 13.37
C GLY A 275 -4.21 8.71 13.84
N ASP A 276 -5.10 9.65 13.55
CA ASP A 276 -6.53 9.57 13.83
C ASP A 276 -7.33 9.73 12.54
N GLN A 277 -8.38 8.93 12.38
CA GLN A 277 -9.32 9.05 11.26
C GLN A 277 -10.74 9.07 11.80
N THR A 278 -11.51 10.03 11.35
CA THR A 278 -12.96 10.10 11.66
C THR A 278 -13.75 10.28 10.38
N SER A 279 -14.80 9.50 10.20
CA SER A 279 -15.73 9.71 9.09
C SER A 279 -17.19 9.55 9.49
N PHE A 280 -18.04 10.26 8.75
CA PHE A 280 -19.51 10.22 8.84
C PHE A 280 -20.02 9.85 7.46
N ALA A 281 -20.62 8.67 7.35
CA ALA A 281 -21.20 8.19 6.10
C ALA A 281 -22.71 8.10 6.20
N TYR A 282 -23.39 8.60 5.19
CA TYR A 282 -24.83 8.52 5.00
C TYR A 282 -25.16 7.71 3.76
N VAL A 283 -26.12 6.80 3.86
CA VAL A 283 -26.78 6.13 2.73
C VAL A 283 -28.27 6.36 2.81
N GLY A 284 -28.82 6.84 1.70
CA GLY A 284 -30.27 6.88 1.49
C GLY A 284 -30.62 6.00 0.29
N ASP A 285 -31.25 4.86 0.55
CA ASP A 285 -31.68 3.94 -0.50
C ASP A 285 -33.17 4.14 -0.79
N PHE A 286 -33.46 5.07 -1.69
CA PHE A 286 -34.80 5.40 -2.11
C PHE A 286 -35.22 4.50 -3.27
N GLU A 287 -36.50 4.19 -3.38
CA GLU A 287 -37.03 3.35 -4.47
C GLU A 287 -36.59 3.83 -5.89
N ALA A 288 -36.36 5.12 -6.04
CA ALA A 288 -36.03 5.75 -7.34
C ALA A 288 -34.55 6.03 -7.55
N PHE A 289 -33.74 6.09 -6.50
CA PHE A 289 -32.29 6.42 -6.56
C PHE A 289 -31.63 6.12 -5.22
N THR A 290 -30.33 5.92 -5.24
CA THR A 290 -29.51 5.78 -4.04
C THR A 290 -28.60 7.00 -3.91
N VAL A 291 -28.47 7.55 -2.69
CA VAL A 291 -27.52 8.63 -2.36
C VAL A 291 -26.53 8.10 -1.34
N ARG A 292 -25.25 8.32 -1.60
CA ARG A 292 -24.18 8.10 -0.63
C ARG A 292 -23.45 9.41 -0.39
N ALA A 293 -23.16 9.72 0.85
CA ALA A 293 -22.39 10.91 1.21
C ALA A 293 -21.45 10.59 2.36
N THR A 294 -20.20 11.04 2.28
CA THR A 294 -19.20 10.82 3.32
C THR A 294 -18.47 12.13 3.59
N MET A 295 -18.26 12.43 4.87
CA MET A 295 -17.36 13.48 5.35
C MET A 295 -16.26 12.83 6.18
N TRP A 296 -15.03 13.32 6.08
CA TRP A 296 -13.89 12.76 6.82
C TRP A 296 -12.91 13.83 7.27
N SER A 297 -12.15 13.49 8.30
CA SER A 297 -10.96 14.18 8.76
C SER A 297 -9.95 13.14 9.21
N ASN A 298 -8.77 13.17 8.61
CA ASN A 298 -7.65 12.27 8.89
C ASN A 298 -6.43 13.12 9.23
N ASP A 299 -5.87 12.89 10.41
CA ASP A 299 -4.61 13.46 10.84
C ASP A 299 -3.57 12.33 10.91
N TYR A 300 -2.35 12.60 10.45
CA TYR A 300 -1.27 11.63 10.49
C TYR A 300 0.06 12.31 10.76
N HIS A 301 0.81 11.79 11.72
CA HIS A 301 2.15 12.22 12.04
C HIS A 301 3.15 11.11 11.77
N ARG A 302 4.32 11.48 11.26
CA ARG A 302 5.42 10.59 11.01
C ARG A 302 6.74 11.26 11.36
N ASP A 303 7.53 10.64 12.25
CA ASP A 303 8.95 10.97 12.42
C ASP A 303 9.80 9.77 12.03
N TRP A 304 10.39 9.81 10.85
CA TRP A 304 11.37 8.82 10.43
C TRP A 304 12.77 9.32 10.74
N PHE A 305 13.29 8.92 11.88
CA PHE A 305 14.66 9.15 12.29
C PHE A 305 15.54 8.09 11.67
N LYS A 306 16.53 8.49 10.87
CA LYS A 306 17.32 7.56 10.04
C LYS A 306 18.66 8.11 9.65
N VAL A 307 19.61 7.22 9.33
CA VAL A 307 20.88 7.59 8.72
C VAL A 307 20.64 8.37 7.42
N ASP A 308 21.29 9.52 7.29
CA ASP A 308 21.26 10.39 6.12
C ASP A 308 22.62 10.45 5.45
N LYS A 309 23.67 10.68 6.25
CA LYS A 309 25.06 10.83 5.77
C LYS A 309 26.05 10.13 6.68
N ALA A 310 27.16 9.67 6.11
CA ALA A 310 28.32 9.20 6.84
C ALA A 310 29.52 10.06 6.43
N ASN A 311 29.86 11.04 7.29
CA ASN A 311 30.87 12.04 6.98
C ASN A 311 32.25 11.61 7.46
N ASN A 312 33.13 11.28 6.54
CA ASN A 312 34.56 11.36 6.78
C ASN A 312 35.19 12.38 5.83
N THR A 313 34.91 13.64 6.06
CA THR A 313 35.33 14.80 5.25
C THR A 313 36.81 14.85 4.92
N LYS A 314 37.64 14.08 5.62
CA LYS A 314 39.11 14.06 5.40
C LYS A 314 39.59 12.88 4.56
N ALA A 315 38.82 11.79 4.49
CA ALA A 315 39.22 10.59 3.72
C ALA A 315 38.68 10.61 2.27
N HIS A 316 37.49 11.19 2.06
CA HIS A 316 36.83 11.21 0.75
C HIS A 316 36.58 12.60 0.17
N GLY A 317 36.77 13.68 0.95
CA GLY A 317 36.73 15.07 0.45
C GLY A 317 35.33 15.64 0.23
N VAL A 318 34.24 14.88 0.48
CA VAL A 318 32.84 15.26 0.25
C VAL A 318 31.99 14.85 1.46
N GLU A 319 30.90 15.58 1.72
CA GLU A 319 29.82 15.15 2.64
C GLU A 319 28.96 14.11 1.93
N ASP A 320 29.34 12.84 1.99
CA ASP A 320 28.68 11.79 1.22
C ASP A 320 27.37 11.35 1.88
N GLY A 321 26.30 11.28 1.09
CA GLY A 321 25.07 10.57 1.42
C GLY A 321 25.34 9.08 1.66
N ILE A 322 24.53 8.43 2.47
CA ILE A 322 24.72 6.99 2.73
C ILE A 322 24.56 6.15 1.45
N ASP A 323 23.77 6.59 0.52
CA ASP A 323 23.60 5.99 -0.81
C ASP A 323 24.89 6.10 -1.66
N GLU A 324 25.57 7.24 -1.61
CA GLU A 324 26.87 7.43 -2.30
C GLU A 324 27.95 6.53 -1.68
N VAL A 325 27.97 6.39 -0.35
CA VAL A 325 28.91 5.48 0.34
C VAL A 325 28.67 4.02 -0.08
N ILE A 326 27.39 3.59 -0.20
CA ILE A 326 27.06 2.24 -0.67
C ILE A 326 27.49 2.06 -2.14
N ALA A 327 27.20 3.04 -2.99
CA ALA A 327 27.60 2.99 -4.41
C ALA A 327 29.14 2.93 -4.56
N ALA A 328 29.88 3.73 -3.79
CA ALA A 328 31.35 3.70 -3.79
C ALA A 328 31.89 2.34 -3.32
N ALA A 329 31.32 1.76 -2.27
CA ALA A 329 31.69 0.42 -1.78
C ALA A 329 31.44 -0.64 -2.87
N ASN A 330 30.29 -0.60 -3.55
CA ASN A 330 29.98 -1.49 -4.66
C ASN A 330 30.97 -1.30 -5.85
N ALA A 331 31.42 -0.08 -6.09
CA ALA A 331 32.46 0.22 -7.08
C ALA A 331 33.88 -0.20 -6.67
N GLY A 332 34.04 -0.77 -5.46
CA GLY A 332 35.31 -1.30 -4.96
C GLY A 332 36.11 -0.34 -4.10
N ASP A 333 35.55 0.78 -3.63
CA ASP A 333 36.21 1.66 -2.69
C ASP A 333 36.32 0.99 -1.31
N VAL A 334 37.55 0.63 -0.93
CA VAL A 334 37.84 -0.08 0.32
C VAL A 334 37.57 0.77 1.56
N ASN A 335 37.63 2.11 1.47
CA ASN A 335 37.34 2.98 2.59
C ASN A 335 35.81 3.13 2.79
N ALA A 336 35.06 3.24 1.70
CA ALA A 336 33.60 3.23 1.74
C ALA A 336 33.10 1.92 2.38
N GLN A 337 33.63 0.77 1.98
CA GLN A 337 33.32 -0.51 2.60
C GLN A 337 33.69 -0.54 4.09
N ALA A 338 34.89 -0.03 4.48
CA ALA A 338 35.33 0.02 5.86
C ALA A 338 34.47 0.98 6.72
N ILE A 339 33.91 2.06 6.15
CA ILE A 339 32.93 2.92 6.80
C ILE A 339 31.67 2.12 7.11
N LEU A 340 31.14 1.39 6.15
CA LEU A 340 29.92 0.58 6.29
C LEU A 340 30.10 -0.54 7.31
N ASP A 341 31.23 -1.23 7.30
CA ASP A 341 31.54 -2.33 8.22
C ASP A 341 31.86 -1.83 9.66
N GLY A 342 32.05 -0.54 9.84
CA GLY A 342 32.40 0.07 11.12
C GLY A 342 33.90 0.02 11.44
N ASP A 343 34.75 -0.36 10.50
CA ASP A 343 36.20 -0.45 10.68
C ASP A 343 36.90 0.91 10.61
N LEU A 344 36.24 1.90 10.00
CA LEU A 344 36.74 3.26 9.89
C LEU A 344 35.91 4.22 10.75
N ALA A 345 36.62 5.11 11.48
CA ALA A 345 35.96 6.13 12.31
C ALA A 345 35.36 7.23 11.42
N VAL A 346 34.06 7.52 11.62
CA VAL A 346 33.31 8.56 10.90
C VAL A 346 32.27 9.19 11.80
N THR A 347 31.84 10.42 11.48
CA THR A 347 30.63 11.01 12.03
C THR A 347 29.44 10.60 11.18
N VAL A 348 28.43 9.99 11.79
CA VAL A 348 27.16 9.61 11.17
C VAL A 348 26.12 10.68 11.49
N LYS A 349 25.50 11.25 10.44
CA LYS A 349 24.43 12.22 10.55
C LYS A 349 23.11 11.52 10.31
N LEU A 350 22.19 11.63 11.27
CA LEU A 350 20.86 11.08 11.21
C LEU A 350 19.85 12.22 11.06
N LYS A 351 18.78 11.96 10.33
CA LYS A 351 17.75 12.94 9.96
C LYS A 351 16.43 12.57 10.58
N HIS A 352 15.82 13.48 11.32
CA HIS A 352 14.41 13.45 11.66
C HIS A 352 13.60 13.89 10.44
N ASN A 353 13.05 12.94 9.71
CA ASN A 353 12.13 13.22 8.61
C ASN A 353 10.72 13.39 9.17
N ASN A 354 10.56 14.43 10.02
CA ASN A 354 9.37 14.72 10.80
C ASN A 354 8.34 15.47 9.97
N ARG A 355 7.12 14.91 9.84
CA ARG A 355 6.04 15.46 9.03
C ARG A 355 4.68 15.23 9.67
N PHE A 356 3.85 16.27 9.58
CA PHE A 356 2.44 16.23 9.96
C PHE A 356 1.60 16.39 8.69
N TYR A 357 0.60 15.54 8.55
CA TYR A 357 -0.31 15.53 7.42
C TYR A 357 -1.74 15.70 7.89
N THR A 358 -2.54 16.40 7.09
CA THR A 358 -3.99 16.46 7.23
C THR A 358 -4.63 16.08 5.90
N ASN A 359 -5.79 15.43 5.95
CA ASN A 359 -6.60 15.07 4.79
C ASN A 359 -8.06 15.11 5.22
N GLU A 360 -8.79 16.13 4.81
CA GLU A 360 -10.19 16.32 5.18
C GLU A 360 -11.05 16.68 3.98
N GLY A 361 -12.33 16.33 4.02
CA GLY A 361 -13.22 16.63 2.92
C GLY A 361 -14.60 16.02 3.03
N MET A 362 -15.33 16.18 1.93
CA MET A 362 -16.63 15.57 1.73
C MET A 362 -16.76 15.04 0.31
N GLN A 363 -17.50 13.96 0.17
CA GLN A 363 -17.88 13.42 -1.14
C GLN A 363 -19.33 12.92 -1.09
N PHE A 364 -19.97 12.94 -2.24
CA PHE A 364 -21.26 12.28 -2.42
C PHE A 364 -21.39 11.69 -3.82
N ASP A 365 -22.18 10.66 -3.95
CA ASP A 365 -22.66 10.13 -5.21
C ASP A 365 -24.15 9.86 -5.18
N VAL A 366 -24.76 9.94 -6.36
CA VAL A 366 -26.17 9.61 -6.61
C VAL A 366 -26.22 8.64 -7.76
N SER A 367 -26.81 7.47 -7.52
CA SER A 367 -27.00 6.43 -8.53
C SER A 367 -28.49 6.23 -8.83
N LYS A 368 -28.82 6.05 -10.11
CA LYS A 368 -30.20 5.84 -10.55
C LYS A 368 -30.27 4.96 -11.80
N GLN A 369 -31.10 3.93 -11.74
CA GLN A 369 -31.45 3.15 -12.93
C GLN A 369 -32.64 3.75 -13.67
N ILE A 370 -32.49 3.99 -14.97
CA ILE A 370 -33.54 4.51 -15.86
C ILE A 370 -33.61 3.66 -17.14
N GLY A 371 -34.52 2.69 -17.16
CA GLY A 371 -34.65 1.76 -18.28
C GLY A 371 -33.37 0.94 -18.43
N MET A 372 -32.64 1.12 -19.56
CA MET A 372 -31.39 0.43 -19.85
C MET A 372 -30.15 1.14 -19.29
N HIS A 373 -30.29 2.33 -18.70
CA HIS A 373 -29.22 3.17 -18.19
C HIS A 373 -29.07 3.00 -16.69
N ASP A 374 -27.84 2.79 -16.23
CA ASP A 374 -27.43 2.89 -14.83
C ASP A 374 -26.49 4.10 -14.66
N LEU A 375 -27.06 5.19 -14.20
CA LEU A 375 -26.42 6.49 -14.12
C LEU A 375 -25.86 6.72 -12.72
N THR A 376 -24.61 7.11 -12.63
CA THR A 376 -23.99 7.58 -11.39
C THR A 376 -23.33 8.93 -11.61
N PHE A 377 -23.61 9.88 -10.71
CA PHE A 377 -22.92 11.17 -10.61
C PHE A 377 -22.27 11.29 -9.23
N GLY A 378 -21.02 11.70 -9.18
CA GLY A 378 -20.30 11.92 -7.93
C GLY A 378 -19.57 13.27 -7.89
N TYR A 379 -19.36 13.76 -6.68
CA TYR A 379 -18.66 15.01 -6.38
C TYR A 379 -17.81 14.84 -5.13
N ARG A 380 -16.61 15.42 -5.13
CA ARG A 380 -15.70 15.48 -3.97
C ARG A 380 -15.11 16.89 -3.87
N ASP A 381 -15.04 17.38 -2.63
CA ASP A 381 -14.34 18.61 -2.25
C ASP A 381 -13.47 18.29 -1.03
N MET A 382 -12.18 18.63 -1.10
CA MET A 382 -11.23 18.27 -0.04
C MET A 382 -10.05 19.22 0.03
N GLU A 383 -9.40 19.21 1.20
CA GLU A 383 -8.11 19.84 1.45
C GLU A 383 -7.14 18.83 2.04
N ASP A 384 -5.90 18.84 1.60
CA ASP A 384 -4.82 18.10 2.24
C ASP A 384 -3.57 18.97 2.46
N SER A 385 -2.75 18.57 3.43
CA SER A 385 -1.51 19.30 3.73
C SER A 385 -0.36 18.41 4.18
N GLU A 386 0.88 18.87 3.92
CA GLU A 386 2.12 18.35 4.48
C GLU A 386 2.87 19.47 5.19
N SER A 387 3.02 19.39 6.51
CA SER A 387 3.90 20.26 7.29
C SER A 387 5.19 19.52 7.62
N ARG A 388 6.33 20.03 7.16
CA ARG A 388 7.66 19.43 7.34
C ARG A 388 8.47 20.24 8.34
N LEU A 389 9.08 19.53 9.33
CA LEU A 389 10.07 20.06 10.27
C LEU A 389 11.19 19.04 10.38
N GLN A 390 12.30 19.25 9.66
CA GLN A 390 13.43 18.31 9.62
C GLN A 390 14.61 18.83 10.42
N SER A 391 15.11 18.01 11.33
CA SER A 391 16.30 18.27 12.14
C SER A 391 17.30 17.13 12.02
N TYR A 392 18.48 17.33 12.57
CA TYR A 392 19.57 16.36 12.48
C TYR A 392 20.20 16.10 13.85
N GLU A 393 20.54 14.85 14.09
CA GLU A 393 21.41 14.43 15.19
C GLU A 393 22.64 13.70 14.62
N CYS A 394 23.74 13.77 15.34
CA CYS A 394 24.99 13.13 14.95
C CYS A 394 25.45 12.14 16.02
N THR A 395 26.14 11.08 15.58
CA THR A 395 26.88 10.16 16.43
C THR A 395 28.24 9.87 15.79
N ASP A 396 29.29 9.69 16.61
CA ASP A 396 30.57 9.26 16.11
C ASP A 396 30.66 7.73 16.16
N GLN A 397 30.92 7.12 15.01
CA GLN A 397 31.30 5.73 14.88
C GLN A 397 32.83 5.63 15.06
N ALA A 398 33.27 4.94 16.09
CA ALA A 398 34.69 4.62 16.26
C ALA A 398 35.12 3.46 15.37
N ALA A 399 36.42 3.32 15.09
CA ALA A 399 36.96 2.11 14.50
C ALA A 399 36.63 0.91 15.39
N GLY A 400 36.00 -0.12 14.81
CA GLY A 400 35.37 -1.24 15.53
C GLY A 400 33.89 -1.08 15.76
N GLY A 401 33.25 -0.05 15.18
CA GLY A 401 31.80 0.10 15.03
C GLY A 401 31.04 0.63 16.25
N ALA A 402 31.74 0.93 17.36
CA ALA A 402 31.08 1.51 18.54
C ALA A 402 30.54 2.92 18.23
N LEU A 403 29.31 3.21 18.66
CA LEU A 403 28.65 4.50 18.46
C LEU A 403 28.66 5.32 19.74
N SER A 404 28.94 6.63 19.62
CA SER A 404 28.77 7.59 20.71
C SER A 404 27.30 7.88 21.01
N ALA A 405 27.04 8.63 22.08
CA ALA A 405 25.70 9.18 22.30
C ALA A 405 25.31 10.17 21.18
N LEU A 406 24.03 10.22 20.83
CA LEU A 406 23.47 11.19 19.90
C LEU A 406 23.61 12.62 20.45
N VAL A 407 23.98 13.55 19.57
CA VAL A 407 24.06 14.99 19.87
C VAL A 407 23.37 15.76 18.74
N SER A 408 22.65 16.83 19.08
CA SER A 408 22.06 17.69 18.04
C SER A 408 23.18 18.33 17.19
N CYS A 409 23.07 18.18 15.88
CA CYS A 409 23.96 18.82 14.91
C CYS A 409 23.18 19.63 13.85
N SER A 410 21.94 19.96 14.15
CA SER A 410 21.11 20.84 13.34
C SER A 410 21.61 22.27 13.35
N THR A 411 21.54 22.90 12.16
CA THR A 411 21.74 24.36 12.02
C THR A 411 20.44 25.15 12.14
N GLY A 412 19.34 24.48 12.49
CA GLY A 412 17.98 25.03 12.58
C GLY A 412 17.05 24.50 11.48
N PHE A 413 15.78 24.84 11.62
CA PHE A 413 14.74 24.48 10.62
C PHE A 413 14.62 25.60 9.58
N THR A 414 15.28 25.49 8.43
CA THR A 414 15.28 26.52 7.39
C THR A 414 15.01 25.93 6.01
N GLY A 415 14.46 26.73 5.10
CA GLY A 415 14.26 26.37 3.72
C GLY A 415 13.41 25.09 3.53
N SER A 416 13.90 24.11 2.78
CA SER A 416 13.19 22.86 2.52
C SER A 416 12.95 22.00 3.78
N ASN A 417 13.68 22.24 4.87
CA ASN A 417 13.49 21.56 6.15
C ASN A 417 12.35 22.16 6.99
N ASN A 418 11.85 23.34 6.63
CA ASN A 418 10.74 24.03 7.30
C ASN A 418 9.75 24.53 6.25
N ARG A 419 8.82 23.67 5.85
CA ARG A 419 7.84 23.99 4.81
C ARG A 419 6.44 23.52 5.18
N LEU A 420 5.44 24.19 4.57
CA LEU A 420 4.06 23.75 4.53
C LEU A 420 3.62 23.72 3.07
N ARG A 421 3.04 22.61 2.66
CA ARG A 421 2.31 22.45 1.39
C ARG A 421 0.86 22.20 1.71
N THR A 422 -0.03 22.85 0.98
CA THR A 422 -1.48 22.67 1.09
C THR A 422 -2.06 22.55 -0.30
N THR A 423 -3.01 21.66 -0.49
CA THR A 423 -3.78 21.54 -1.72
C THR A 423 -5.26 21.55 -1.40
N THR A 424 -6.02 22.43 -2.04
CA THR A 424 -7.47 22.35 -2.12
C THR A 424 -7.85 21.72 -3.45
N ALA A 425 -8.77 20.77 -3.45
CA ALA A 425 -9.14 20.02 -4.65
C ALA A 425 -10.65 19.79 -4.73
N THR A 426 -11.19 19.99 -5.94
CA THR A 426 -12.57 19.70 -6.28
C THR A 426 -12.62 18.75 -7.45
N SER A 427 -13.42 17.71 -7.36
CA SER A 427 -13.61 16.78 -8.47
C SER A 427 -15.06 16.36 -8.63
N TRP A 428 -15.44 16.04 -9.85
CA TRP A 428 -16.72 15.41 -10.14
C TRP A 428 -16.57 14.33 -11.21
N PHE A 429 -17.45 13.35 -11.18
CA PHE A 429 -17.54 12.35 -12.24
C PHE A 429 -18.99 12.06 -12.61
N MET A 430 -19.15 11.57 -13.83
CA MET A 430 -20.41 11.01 -14.31
C MET A 430 -20.13 9.71 -15.05
N GLN A 431 -20.91 8.68 -14.76
CA GLN A 431 -20.82 7.38 -15.41
C GLN A 431 -22.23 6.93 -15.84
N ASP A 432 -22.33 6.32 -17.01
CA ASP A 432 -23.52 5.64 -17.50
C ASP A 432 -23.17 4.24 -17.99
N THR A 433 -23.83 3.22 -17.44
CA THR A 433 -23.76 1.85 -17.96
C THR A 433 -25.05 1.52 -18.70
N ILE A 434 -24.94 1.34 -20.01
CA ILE A 434 -26.06 1.10 -20.92
C ILE A 434 -26.15 -0.38 -21.23
N THR A 435 -27.19 -1.08 -20.74
CA THR A 435 -27.37 -2.52 -20.95
C THR A 435 -28.36 -2.78 -22.10
N MET A 436 -27.86 -3.41 -23.17
CA MET A 436 -28.57 -3.70 -24.40
C MET A 436 -28.57 -5.23 -24.67
N GLY A 437 -29.35 -5.98 -23.90
CA GLY A 437 -29.37 -7.43 -23.98
C GLY A 437 -28.05 -8.05 -23.51
N ALA A 438 -27.30 -8.69 -24.43
CA ALA A 438 -26.01 -9.29 -24.10
C ALA A 438 -24.83 -8.28 -24.00
N LEU A 439 -25.03 -7.07 -24.50
CA LEU A 439 -24.00 -6.01 -24.50
C LEU A 439 -24.28 -4.99 -23.39
N ALA A 440 -23.28 -4.71 -22.57
CA ALA A 440 -23.27 -3.54 -21.68
C ALA A 440 -22.10 -2.63 -22.07
N VAL A 441 -22.35 -1.33 -22.15
CA VAL A 441 -21.36 -0.29 -22.46
C VAL A 441 -21.35 0.71 -21.32
N THR A 442 -20.20 0.91 -20.70
CA THR A 442 -19.97 1.91 -19.66
C THR A 442 -19.19 3.07 -20.26
N VAL A 443 -19.69 4.29 -20.09
CA VAL A 443 -18.99 5.53 -20.47
C VAL A 443 -18.85 6.38 -19.20
N GLY A 444 -17.67 6.87 -18.95
CA GLY A 444 -17.38 7.72 -17.78
C GLY A 444 -16.54 8.93 -18.15
N HIS A 445 -16.77 9.98 -17.41
CA HIS A 445 -15.97 11.21 -17.46
C HIS A 445 -15.72 11.71 -16.04
N ARG A 446 -14.48 12.16 -15.78
CA ARG A 446 -14.06 12.74 -14.52
C ARG A 446 -13.32 14.05 -14.77
N SER A 447 -13.55 15.04 -13.91
CA SER A 447 -12.83 16.32 -13.88
C SER A 447 -12.21 16.50 -12.50
N GLU A 448 -10.95 16.98 -12.48
CA GLU A 448 -10.16 17.28 -11.30
C GLU A 448 -9.62 18.70 -11.40
N GLU A 449 -9.93 19.54 -10.43
CA GLU A 449 -9.38 20.88 -10.29
C GLU A 449 -8.71 21.03 -8.94
N PHE A 450 -7.47 21.53 -8.88
CA PHE A 450 -6.75 21.69 -7.62
C PHE A 450 -5.79 22.85 -7.64
N ASP A 451 -5.71 23.54 -6.49
CA ASP A 451 -4.77 24.60 -6.17
C ASP A 451 -3.77 24.14 -5.12
N LYS A 452 -2.47 24.19 -5.45
CA LYS A 452 -1.37 23.84 -4.54
C LYS A 452 -0.59 25.06 -4.14
N VAL A 453 -0.29 25.21 -2.85
CA VAL A 453 0.51 26.29 -2.30
C VAL A 453 1.64 25.70 -1.45
N GLU A 454 2.87 26.20 -1.67
CA GLU A 454 4.02 25.89 -0.83
C GLU A 454 4.53 27.16 -0.15
N LEU A 455 4.76 27.05 1.17
CA LEU A 455 5.40 28.05 2.01
C LEU A 455 6.68 27.46 2.59
N ARG A 456 7.75 28.27 2.66
CA ARG A 456 9.00 27.93 3.36
C ARG A 456 9.40 29.07 4.28
N TRP A 457 10.10 28.74 5.37
CA TRP A 457 10.56 29.73 6.35
C TRP A 457 12.05 29.61 6.57
N ASP A 458 12.69 30.79 6.80
CA ASP A 458 14.12 30.92 7.05
C ASP A 458 14.47 31.00 8.53
N ASP A 459 13.50 31.16 9.42
CA ASP A 459 13.69 31.14 10.85
C ASP A 459 13.69 29.70 11.37
N GLY A 460 14.76 29.34 12.05
CA GLY A 460 15.01 28.00 12.56
C GLY A 460 14.10 27.52 13.69
N VAL A 461 12.89 28.01 13.82
CA VAL A 461 11.98 27.70 14.93
C VAL A 461 10.66 27.22 14.42
N PRO A 462 9.92 26.38 15.20
CA PRO A 462 8.54 26.03 14.86
C PRO A 462 7.59 27.24 14.74
N THR A 463 8.02 28.45 15.13
CA THR A 463 7.20 29.67 15.08
C THR A 463 6.88 30.18 13.69
N ARG A 464 7.66 29.83 12.66
CA ARG A 464 7.37 30.17 11.26
C ARG A 464 7.05 31.65 11.06
N THR A 465 7.91 32.56 11.56
CA THR A 465 7.69 34.01 11.52
C THR A 465 8.41 34.68 10.36
N MET A 466 9.49 34.10 9.82
CA MET A 466 10.25 34.63 8.70
C MET A 466 9.99 33.81 7.44
N LEU A 467 8.96 34.17 6.67
CA LEU A 467 8.68 33.55 5.37
C LEU A 467 9.84 33.87 4.40
N ASP A 468 10.35 32.84 3.71
CA ASP A 468 11.31 33.02 2.62
C ASP A 468 10.70 33.91 1.54
N SER A 469 11.44 34.91 1.10
CA SER A 469 10.97 35.96 0.18
C SER A 469 10.62 35.43 -1.22
N SER A 470 11.04 34.21 -1.57
CA SER A 470 10.69 33.52 -2.82
C SER A 470 9.39 32.73 -2.74
N TYR A 471 8.71 32.73 -1.60
CA TYR A 471 7.45 32.06 -1.34
C TYR A 471 6.33 33.06 -1.00
N PRO A 472 5.04 32.74 -1.22
CA PRO A 472 4.51 31.43 -1.63
C PRO A 472 4.83 31.06 -3.07
N LYS A 473 4.97 29.76 -3.34
CA LYS A 473 4.88 29.19 -4.68
C LYS A 473 3.53 28.50 -4.82
N SER A 474 2.88 28.70 -5.97
CA SER A 474 1.56 28.14 -6.25
C SER A 474 1.59 27.42 -7.60
N SER A 475 0.82 26.34 -7.71
CA SER A 475 0.50 25.70 -8.97
C SER A 475 -0.97 25.31 -9.01
N PHE A 476 -1.56 25.45 -10.18
CA PHE A 476 -2.95 25.07 -10.45
C PHE A 476 -2.96 23.91 -11.44
N GLY A 477 -3.87 22.97 -11.25
CA GLY A 477 -4.15 21.89 -12.18
C GLY A 477 -5.63 21.79 -12.47
N ASP A 478 -5.97 21.64 -13.75
CA ASP A 478 -7.32 21.41 -14.27
C ASP A 478 -7.22 20.32 -15.32
N TYR A 479 -7.71 19.13 -14.97
CA TYR A 479 -7.58 17.93 -15.79
C TYR A 479 -8.91 17.23 -15.94
N SER A 480 -9.11 16.59 -17.09
CA SER A 480 -10.25 15.71 -17.29
C SER A 480 -9.80 14.37 -17.88
N THR A 481 -10.46 13.33 -17.48
CA THR A 481 -10.23 11.96 -17.96
C THR A 481 -11.53 11.36 -18.45
N THR A 482 -11.44 10.56 -19.49
CA THR A 482 -12.60 9.87 -20.09
C THR A 482 -12.28 8.39 -20.19
N GLY A 483 -13.29 7.56 -19.96
CA GLY A 483 -13.17 6.13 -20.14
C GLY A 483 -14.39 5.56 -20.83
N VAL A 484 -14.20 4.51 -21.59
CA VAL A 484 -15.26 3.69 -22.17
C VAL A 484 -14.91 2.23 -22.02
N GLY A 485 -15.84 1.44 -21.54
CA GLY A 485 -15.69 0.00 -21.45
C GLY A 485 -16.90 -0.71 -22.00
N ALA A 486 -16.74 -1.94 -22.44
CA ALA A 486 -17.81 -2.77 -22.93
C ALA A 486 -17.64 -4.22 -22.45
N THR A 487 -18.75 -4.84 -22.07
CA THR A 487 -18.83 -6.27 -21.83
C THR A 487 -19.87 -6.88 -22.75
N TYR A 488 -19.56 -8.05 -23.31
CA TYR A 488 -20.46 -8.79 -24.17
C TYR A 488 -20.59 -10.25 -23.74
N ASN A 489 -21.77 -10.63 -23.28
CA ASN A 489 -22.09 -12.02 -22.90
C ASN A 489 -22.27 -12.88 -24.16
N MET A 490 -21.22 -13.61 -24.56
CA MET A 490 -21.32 -14.56 -25.69
C MET A 490 -22.27 -15.72 -25.35
N ASN A 491 -22.27 -16.16 -24.13
CA ASN A 491 -23.17 -17.14 -23.54
C ASN A 491 -23.14 -16.97 -22.00
N GLU A 492 -23.83 -17.85 -21.28
CA GLU A 492 -23.94 -17.83 -19.82
C GLU A 492 -22.60 -17.97 -19.07
N ASN A 493 -21.57 -18.52 -19.72
CA ASN A 493 -20.28 -18.82 -19.11
C ASN A 493 -19.14 -17.94 -19.67
N LEU A 494 -19.31 -17.27 -20.80
CA LEU A 494 -18.23 -16.55 -21.49
C LEU A 494 -18.63 -15.11 -21.77
N LYS A 495 -17.87 -14.17 -21.23
CA LYS A 495 -18.02 -12.73 -21.39
C LYS A 495 -16.75 -12.14 -22.01
N LEU A 496 -16.88 -11.37 -23.08
CA LEU A 496 -15.80 -10.56 -23.64
C LEU A 496 -15.76 -9.21 -22.94
N VAL A 497 -14.57 -8.66 -22.77
CA VAL A 497 -14.32 -7.36 -22.12
C VAL A 497 -13.39 -6.55 -23.02
N ALA A 498 -13.71 -5.28 -23.24
CA ALA A 498 -12.85 -4.33 -23.94
C ALA A 498 -13.01 -2.94 -23.30
N GLY A 499 -11.94 -2.15 -23.27
CA GLY A 499 -12.04 -0.82 -22.70
C GLY A 499 -10.88 0.10 -23.07
N PHE A 500 -11.14 1.38 -22.88
CA PHE A 500 -10.19 2.49 -22.99
C PHE A 500 -10.37 3.43 -21.81
N HIS A 501 -9.28 3.94 -21.24
CA HIS A 501 -9.31 4.87 -20.12
C HIS A 501 -8.10 5.78 -20.15
N GLN A 502 -8.34 7.08 -19.97
CA GLN A 502 -7.31 8.08 -19.72
C GLN A 502 -6.97 8.12 -18.23
N GLY A 503 -5.78 7.66 -17.86
CA GLY A 503 -5.26 7.73 -16.50
C GLY A 503 -4.49 9.03 -16.27
N MET A 504 -4.47 9.49 -15.02
CA MET A 504 -3.75 10.72 -14.64
C MET A 504 -3.14 10.59 -13.25
N SER A 505 -2.04 11.31 -13.01
CA SER A 505 -1.48 11.51 -11.67
C SER A 505 -0.99 12.95 -11.51
N PRO A 506 -1.47 13.72 -10.51
CA PRO A 506 -1.06 15.10 -10.28
C PRO A 506 0.43 15.20 -9.93
N VAL A 507 1.11 16.25 -10.40
CA VAL A 507 2.50 16.55 -10.09
C VAL A 507 2.60 17.98 -9.55
N PHE A 508 3.34 18.18 -8.45
CA PHE A 508 3.55 19.52 -7.90
C PHE A 508 4.56 20.30 -8.74
N GLY A 509 4.13 21.44 -9.29
CA GLY A 509 5.02 22.35 -10.03
C GLY A 509 5.40 21.90 -11.44
N GLY A 510 4.73 20.89 -11.98
CA GLY A 510 4.92 20.37 -13.34
C GLY A 510 3.61 19.92 -13.97
N ASP A 511 3.66 19.46 -15.21
CA ASP A 511 2.53 18.87 -15.89
C ASP A 511 2.17 17.54 -15.26
N ALA A 512 0.87 17.21 -15.17
CA ALA A 512 0.43 15.93 -14.67
C ALA A 512 0.95 14.79 -15.57
N GLU A 513 1.23 13.67 -14.95
CA GLU A 513 1.47 12.42 -15.67
C GLU A 513 0.15 11.93 -16.27
N GLN A 514 0.17 11.53 -17.52
CA GLN A 514 -0.99 11.06 -18.26
C GLN A 514 -0.68 9.78 -19.02
N ALA A 515 -1.65 8.88 -19.10
CA ALA A 515 -1.56 7.67 -19.91
C ALA A 515 -2.89 7.31 -20.55
N ASP A 516 -2.84 6.87 -21.81
CA ASP A 516 -3.95 6.24 -22.51
C ASP A 516 -3.84 4.72 -22.34
N ASN A 517 -4.84 4.13 -21.67
CA ASN A 517 -4.87 2.71 -21.33
C ASN A 517 -5.92 1.98 -22.17
N MET A 518 -5.55 0.88 -22.80
CA MET A 518 -6.43 -0.01 -23.54
C MET A 518 -6.43 -1.41 -22.92
N GLU A 519 -7.59 -2.05 -22.92
CA GLU A 519 -7.77 -3.42 -22.45
C GLU A 519 -8.60 -4.23 -23.43
N LEU A 520 -8.26 -5.50 -23.58
CA LEU A 520 -9.06 -6.48 -24.34
C LEU A 520 -8.89 -7.87 -23.72
N GLY A 521 -9.98 -8.53 -23.42
CA GLY A 521 -9.92 -9.85 -22.82
C GLY A 521 -11.23 -10.59 -22.74
N PHE A 522 -11.24 -11.63 -21.94
CA PHE A 522 -12.45 -12.40 -21.67
C PHE A 522 -12.47 -12.95 -20.24
N ARG A 523 -13.70 -13.21 -19.76
CA ARG A 523 -14.00 -13.92 -18.51
C ARG A 523 -14.80 -15.18 -18.83
N TYR A 524 -14.36 -16.28 -18.25
CA TYR A 524 -15.07 -17.56 -18.33
C TYR A 524 -15.36 -18.03 -16.91
N ASN A 525 -16.64 -18.18 -16.60
CA ASN A 525 -17.13 -18.67 -15.31
C ASN A 525 -18.08 -19.84 -15.55
N LYS A 526 -17.73 -20.99 -14.98
CA LYS A 526 -18.60 -22.16 -15.03
C LYS A 526 -18.44 -22.99 -13.76
N ASP A 527 -19.53 -23.18 -13.04
CA ASP A 527 -19.59 -23.91 -11.78
C ASP A 527 -18.54 -23.33 -10.78
N VAL A 528 -17.52 -24.10 -10.45
CA VAL A 528 -16.42 -23.71 -9.53
C VAL A 528 -15.16 -23.26 -10.26
N THR A 529 -15.23 -23.12 -11.59
CA THR A 529 -14.06 -22.74 -12.41
C THR A 529 -14.23 -21.33 -12.93
N ALA A 530 -13.25 -20.48 -12.64
CA ALA A 530 -13.15 -19.13 -13.19
C ALA A 530 -11.82 -18.97 -13.94
N LEU A 531 -11.86 -18.24 -15.06
CA LEU A 531 -10.69 -17.84 -15.85
C LEU A 531 -10.90 -16.44 -16.37
N GLU A 532 -9.97 -15.55 -16.11
CA GLU A 532 -9.88 -14.23 -16.76
C GLU A 532 -8.55 -14.13 -17.49
N VAL A 533 -8.60 -13.65 -18.72
CA VAL A 533 -7.41 -13.31 -19.52
C VAL A 533 -7.61 -11.90 -20.05
N MET A 534 -6.63 -11.01 -19.77
CA MET A 534 -6.68 -9.61 -20.15
C MET A 534 -5.35 -9.19 -20.76
N TYR A 535 -5.38 -8.71 -22.01
CA TYR A 535 -4.29 -7.95 -22.62
C TYR A 535 -4.49 -6.47 -22.28
N PHE A 536 -3.42 -5.78 -21.93
CA PHE A 536 -3.43 -4.34 -21.73
C PHE A 536 -2.29 -3.66 -22.48
N ALA A 537 -2.49 -2.41 -22.84
CA ALA A 537 -1.46 -1.51 -23.37
C ALA A 537 -1.72 -0.11 -22.79
N SER A 538 -0.65 0.54 -22.37
CA SER A 538 -0.63 1.88 -21.78
C SER A 538 0.42 2.72 -22.47
N ASP A 539 0.01 3.85 -23.04
CA ASP A 539 0.85 4.83 -23.69
C ASP A 539 0.95 6.06 -22.77
N TYR A 540 2.13 6.23 -22.15
CA TYR A 540 2.41 7.34 -21.24
C TYR A 540 2.94 8.52 -22.06
N ALA A 541 2.18 9.60 -22.13
CA ALA A 541 2.61 10.85 -22.76
C ALA A 541 3.70 11.56 -21.94
N ASN A 542 3.69 11.40 -20.61
CA ASN A 542 4.65 12.00 -19.70
C ASN A 542 4.79 11.13 -18.46
N LEU A 543 5.78 10.24 -18.43
CA LEU A 543 6.14 9.51 -17.22
C LEU A 543 6.91 10.42 -16.27
N VAL A 544 6.47 10.58 -15.04
CA VAL A 544 7.10 11.49 -14.07
C VAL A 544 7.69 10.71 -12.89
N GLY A 545 9.00 10.89 -12.68
CA GLY A 545 9.70 10.50 -11.47
C GLY A 545 9.69 11.64 -10.44
N GLU A 546 9.42 11.35 -9.18
CA GLU A 546 9.57 12.28 -8.07
C GLU A 546 10.69 11.83 -7.16
N CYS A 547 11.69 12.68 -6.92
CA CYS A 547 12.77 12.37 -5.99
C CYS A 547 12.29 12.23 -4.56
N LYS A 548 12.55 11.07 -3.99
CA LYS A 548 12.38 10.75 -2.57
C LYS A 548 13.71 10.25 -2.04
N ASN A 549 13.98 10.41 -0.76
CA ASN A 549 15.23 9.89 -0.17
C ASN A 549 15.38 8.37 -0.37
N SER A 550 14.31 7.67 -0.69
CA SER A 550 14.32 6.23 -1.03
C SER A 550 14.57 5.94 -2.49
N SER A 551 14.51 6.94 -3.36
CA SER A 551 14.74 6.79 -4.81
C SER A 551 16.23 6.65 -5.15
N GLY A 552 17.11 7.25 -4.32
CA GLY A 552 18.55 7.12 -4.45
C GLY A 552 19.16 7.89 -5.63
N GLY A 553 18.47 8.88 -6.15
CA GLY A 553 19.01 9.82 -7.15
C GLY A 553 19.81 10.95 -6.50
N ASP A 554 20.62 11.64 -7.28
CA ASP A 554 21.39 12.82 -6.85
C ASP A 554 20.54 14.09 -6.76
N CYS A 555 19.23 13.94 -6.60
CA CYS A 555 18.25 14.98 -6.63
C CYS A 555 17.66 15.28 -5.23
N GLU A 556 17.16 16.51 -5.04
CA GLU A 556 16.50 16.89 -3.79
C GLU A 556 15.10 16.25 -3.66
N ALA A 557 14.77 15.78 -2.46
CA ALA A 557 13.47 15.17 -2.23
C ALA A 557 12.32 16.14 -2.52
N GLY A 558 11.52 15.80 -3.50
CA GLY A 558 10.39 16.57 -4.02
C GLY A 558 10.65 17.21 -5.39
N ASP A 559 11.84 17.03 -5.96
CA ASP A 559 12.08 17.38 -7.37
C ASP A 559 11.40 16.37 -8.28
N THR A 560 10.88 16.85 -9.40
CA THR A 560 10.17 16.03 -10.38
C THR A 560 10.90 16.06 -11.72
N PHE A 561 10.97 14.90 -12.36
CA PHE A 561 11.68 14.70 -13.63
C PHE A 561 10.75 14.00 -14.61
N SER A 562 10.60 14.60 -15.79
CA SER A 562 9.90 13.95 -16.90
C SER A 562 10.75 12.86 -17.51
N GLY A 563 10.22 11.65 -17.62
CA GLY A 563 10.78 10.53 -18.37
C GLY A 563 10.30 10.50 -19.83
N GLY A 564 9.45 11.45 -20.22
CA GLY A 564 8.89 11.50 -21.57
C GLY A 564 7.89 10.37 -21.87
N GLU A 565 7.82 10.00 -23.13
CA GLU A 565 6.91 8.96 -23.61
C GLU A 565 7.43 7.57 -23.24
N VAL A 566 6.54 6.71 -22.73
CA VAL A 566 6.83 5.32 -22.35
C VAL A 566 5.67 4.42 -22.77
N ASP A 567 5.98 3.35 -23.48
CA ASP A 567 5.01 2.32 -23.81
C ASP A 567 5.10 1.17 -22.79
N VAL A 568 3.96 0.73 -22.28
CA VAL A 568 3.86 -0.44 -21.41
C VAL A 568 2.75 -1.37 -21.92
N SER A 569 3.03 -2.65 -22.04
CA SER A 569 2.02 -3.62 -22.45
C SER A 569 2.21 -4.96 -21.74
N GLY A 570 1.16 -5.76 -21.67
CA GLY A 570 1.27 -7.05 -21.03
C GLY A 570 0.03 -7.92 -21.11
N LEU A 571 0.17 -9.12 -20.58
CA LEU A 571 -0.91 -10.10 -20.48
C LEU A 571 -1.11 -10.48 -19.00
N GLU A 572 -2.34 -10.42 -18.56
CA GLU A 572 -2.78 -10.81 -17.21
C GLU A 572 -3.67 -12.04 -17.30
N VAL A 573 -3.43 -13.03 -16.46
CA VAL A 573 -4.23 -14.26 -16.37
C VAL A 573 -4.55 -14.52 -14.90
N SER A 574 -5.82 -14.76 -14.61
CA SER A 574 -6.29 -15.25 -13.32
C SER A 574 -7.15 -16.50 -13.56
N ALA A 575 -6.86 -17.58 -12.86
CA ALA A 575 -7.61 -18.84 -12.98
C ALA A 575 -7.81 -19.45 -11.60
N SER A 576 -9.00 -19.98 -11.36
CA SER A 576 -9.31 -20.73 -10.14
C SER A 576 -10.25 -21.89 -10.43
N THR A 577 -10.11 -22.98 -9.68
CA THR A 577 -11.00 -24.14 -9.74
C THR A 577 -10.94 -24.96 -8.46
N ILE A 578 -11.92 -25.82 -8.26
CA ILE A 578 -11.92 -26.82 -7.19
C ILE A 578 -12.04 -28.18 -7.83
N ILE A 579 -11.08 -29.05 -7.56
CA ILE A 579 -11.13 -30.45 -8.02
C ILE A 579 -11.66 -31.33 -6.88
N GLU A 580 -12.79 -31.95 -7.09
CA GLU A 580 -13.33 -32.92 -6.12
C GLU A 580 -12.57 -34.24 -6.23
N GLY A 581 -11.97 -34.64 -5.11
CA GLY A 581 -11.23 -35.90 -5.01
C GLY A 581 -12.09 -37.06 -4.50
N SER A 582 -11.46 -38.22 -4.29
CA SER A 582 -12.04 -39.31 -3.53
C SER A 582 -11.97 -39.01 -2.03
N ASP A 583 -12.80 -39.73 -1.22
CA ASP A 583 -12.76 -39.68 0.24
C ASP A 583 -13.08 -38.32 0.90
N ASN A 584 -13.98 -37.57 0.29
CA ASN A 584 -14.45 -36.27 0.81
C ASN A 584 -13.32 -35.23 0.97
N ILE A 585 -12.39 -35.19 0.03
CA ILE A 585 -11.32 -34.21 -0.04
C ILE A 585 -11.51 -33.39 -1.31
N SER A 586 -11.57 -32.08 -1.20
CA SER A 586 -11.54 -31.15 -2.33
C SER A 586 -10.18 -30.45 -2.41
N TYR A 587 -9.76 -30.12 -3.62
CA TYR A 587 -8.48 -29.49 -3.94
C TYR A 587 -8.72 -28.14 -4.61
N PRO A 588 -8.84 -27.04 -3.84
CA PRO A 588 -8.89 -25.69 -4.40
C PRO A 588 -7.54 -25.33 -5.00
N MET A 589 -7.57 -24.75 -6.20
CA MET A 589 -6.40 -24.29 -6.94
C MET A 589 -6.64 -22.88 -7.46
N ALA A 590 -5.64 -22.03 -7.37
CA ALA A 590 -5.65 -20.71 -7.98
C ALA A 590 -4.30 -20.41 -8.64
N LEU A 591 -4.34 -19.69 -9.75
CA LEU A 591 -3.17 -19.25 -10.50
C LEU A 591 -3.39 -17.79 -10.91
N THR A 592 -2.40 -16.96 -10.64
CA THR A 592 -2.29 -15.62 -11.18
C THR A 592 -0.97 -15.51 -11.92
N TRP A 593 -1.01 -14.99 -13.14
CA TRP A 593 0.17 -14.78 -13.96
C TRP A 593 0.05 -13.48 -14.73
N ALA A 594 1.15 -12.72 -14.78
CA ALA A 594 1.25 -11.52 -15.59
C ALA A 594 2.62 -11.44 -16.25
N THR A 595 2.64 -10.93 -17.47
CA THR A 595 3.84 -10.46 -18.14
C THR A 595 3.71 -8.99 -18.42
N VAL A 596 4.81 -8.26 -18.31
CA VAL A 596 4.86 -6.83 -18.61
C VAL A 596 6.13 -6.55 -19.41
N SER A 597 5.98 -5.72 -20.44
CA SER A 597 7.08 -5.14 -21.19
C SER A 597 6.93 -3.63 -21.18
N SER A 598 8.01 -2.91 -20.98
CA SER A 598 8.04 -1.45 -20.99
C SER A 598 9.16 -0.95 -21.88
N GLU A 599 9.04 0.25 -22.42
CA GLU A 599 10.07 0.82 -23.30
C GLU A 599 10.02 2.35 -23.25
N PHE A 600 11.14 2.99 -22.83
CA PHE A 600 11.31 4.42 -23.00
C PHE A 600 11.47 4.77 -24.48
N GLN A 601 10.69 5.73 -24.97
CA GLN A 601 10.67 6.11 -26.39
C GLN A 601 11.79 7.11 -26.77
N SER A 602 12.47 7.72 -25.77
CA SER A 602 13.54 8.70 -26.00
C SER A 602 14.71 8.47 -25.06
N SER A 603 15.90 8.95 -25.47
CA SER A 603 17.12 8.93 -24.66
C SER A 603 17.29 10.25 -23.94
N PHE A 604 17.61 10.21 -22.62
CA PHE A 604 17.85 11.38 -21.78
C PHE A 604 18.67 11.02 -20.55
N ASP A 605 19.21 12.04 -19.87
CA ASP A 605 19.83 11.89 -18.55
C ASP A 605 18.90 12.53 -17.48
N SER A 606 18.77 11.88 -16.37
CA SER A 606 17.92 12.33 -15.26
C SER A 606 18.52 11.93 -13.93
N ASP A 607 18.48 12.82 -12.96
CA ASP A 607 18.92 12.51 -11.59
C ASP A 607 18.03 11.45 -10.92
N TYR A 608 16.82 11.24 -11.45
CA TYR A 608 15.89 10.22 -10.97
C TYR A 608 16.03 8.87 -11.68
N PHE A 609 15.98 8.87 -13.02
CA PHE A 609 16.01 7.64 -13.83
C PHE A 609 17.44 7.16 -14.13
N GLY A 610 18.44 8.01 -13.92
CA GLY A 610 19.81 7.82 -14.39
C GLY A 610 19.95 8.16 -15.88
N THR A 611 20.96 7.61 -16.53
CA THR A 611 21.08 7.66 -17.99
C THR A 611 20.09 6.67 -18.60
N VAL A 612 19.25 7.14 -19.51
CA VAL A 612 18.22 6.36 -20.21
C VAL A 612 18.50 6.38 -21.70
N ALA A 613 18.48 5.22 -22.33
CA ALA A 613 18.46 5.10 -23.78
C ALA A 613 17.06 4.74 -24.28
N ALA A 614 16.66 5.19 -25.45
CA ALA A 614 15.43 4.71 -26.07
C ALA A 614 15.52 3.18 -26.23
N GLY A 615 14.46 2.49 -25.78
CA GLY A 615 14.41 1.03 -25.71
C GLY A 615 14.77 0.45 -24.34
N ASP A 616 15.21 1.26 -23.37
CA ASP A 616 15.43 0.78 -21.99
C ASP A 616 14.08 0.54 -21.27
N ASP A 617 14.09 -0.40 -20.33
CA ASP A 617 12.94 -0.73 -19.48
C ASP A 617 12.73 0.26 -18.35
N VAL A 618 11.47 0.39 -17.92
CA VAL A 618 11.12 1.14 -16.69
C VAL A 618 11.66 0.40 -15.45
N PRO A 619 12.39 1.11 -14.56
CA PRO A 619 12.91 0.51 -13.34
C PRO A 619 11.84 -0.12 -12.43
N TYR A 620 12.21 -1.17 -11.70
CA TYR A 620 11.36 -1.90 -10.77
C TYR A 620 10.09 -2.50 -11.39
N LEU A 621 10.13 -2.87 -12.64
CA LEU A 621 9.07 -3.56 -13.34
C LEU A 621 9.54 -4.99 -13.70
N PRO A 622 9.16 -6.03 -12.92
CA PRO A 622 9.53 -7.41 -13.27
C PRO A 622 8.85 -7.83 -14.59
N GLU A 623 9.62 -8.43 -15.50
CA GLU A 623 9.12 -8.93 -16.80
C GLU A 623 7.94 -9.94 -16.64
N SER A 624 7.90 -10.63 -15.52
CA SER A 624 6.83 -11.59 -15.22
C SER A 624 6.59 -11.73 -13.73
N GLN A 625 5.34 -12.04 -13.40
CA GLN A 625 4.91 -12.35 -12.06
C GLN A 625 4.00 -13.59 -12.12
N LEU A 626 4.21 -14.54 -11.21
CA LEU A 626 3.37 -15.72 -11.07
C LEU A 626 3.06 -15.94 -9.59
N ALA A 627 1.79 -16.13 -9.26
CA ALA A 627 1.37 -16.63 -7.97
C ALA A 627 0.47 -17.86 -8.17
N ALA A 628 0.74 -18.92 -7.42
CA ALA A 628 -0.03 -20.15 -7.47
C ALA A 628 -0.35 -20.64 -6.06
N VAL A 629 -1.56 -21.13 -5.88
CA VAL A 629 -2.04 -21.74 -4.65
C VAL A 629 -2.58 -23.12 -4.99
N VAL A 630 -2.11 -24.13 -4.27
CA VAL A 630 -2.65 -25.49 -4.35
C VAL A 630 -3.00 -25.93 -2.93
N GLY A 631 -4.27 -26.18 -2.69
CA GLY A 631 -4.78 -26.54 -1.37
C GLY A 631 -5.49 -27.88 -1.32
N PHE A 632 -5.82 -28.28 -0.10
CA PHE A 632 -6.77 -29.36 0.18
C PHE A 632 -7.72 -28.94 1.31
N VAL A 633 -8.93 -29.43 1.26
CA VAL A 633 -9.96 -29.25 2.29
C VAL A 633 -10.65 -30.58 2.51
N THR A 634 -10.81 -30.99 3.79
CA THR A 634 -11.50 -32.23 4.19
C THR A 634 -12.81 -31.91 4.90
N ASP A 635 -13.77 -32.81 4.86
CA ASP A 635 -15.05 -32.72 5.60
C ASP A 635 -14.85 -32.65 7.13
N GLN A 636 -13.71 -33.10 7.63
CA GLN A 636 -13.34 -33.04 9.05
C GLN A 636 -12.79 -31.69 9.49
N GLY A 637 -12.79 -30.68 8.59
CA GLY A 637 -12.34 -29.33 8.87
C GLY A 637 -10.80 -29.16 8.88
N LEU A 638 -10.04 -30.14 8.41
CA LEU A 638 -8.61 -29.99 8.13
C LEU A 638 -8.45 -29.39 6.74
N SER A 639 -7.67 -28.34 6.61
CA SER A 639 -7.30 -27.74 5.32
C SER A 639 -5.84 -27.28 5.35
N GLY A 640 -5.24 -27.17 4.19
CA GLY A 640 -3.89 -26.65 4.05
C GLY A 640 -3.64 -26.21 2.62
N ASP A 641 -2.63 -25.37 2.41
CA ASP A 641 -2.23 -24.91 1.10
C ASP A 641 -0.71 -24.67 1.02
N VAL A 642 -0.19 -24.84 -0.19
CA VAL A 642 1.13 -24.37 -0.60
C VAL A 642 0.92 -23.19 -1.52
N ARG A 643 1.60 -22.08 -1.24
CA ARG A 643 1.63 -20.89 -2.06
C ARG A 643 3.01 -20.68 -2.62
N ILE A 644 3.05 -20.33 -3.88
CA ILE A 644 4.27 -20.01 -4.61
C ILE A 644 4.07 -18.64 -5.24
N ALA A 645 4.95 -17.69 -4.95
CA ALA A 645 5.01 -16.40 -5.65
C ALA A 645 6.40 -16.23 -6.26
N LYS A 646 6.47 -16.08 -7.57
CA LYS A 646 7.70 -15.90 -8.33
C LYS A 646 7.65 -14.60 -9.09
N TYR A 647 8.73 -13.84 -9.00
CA TYR A 647 8.95 -12.59 -9.74
C TYR A 647 10.13 -12.76 -10.69
N GLY A 648 9.98 -12.28 -11.92
CA GLY A 648 11.05 -12.17 -12.90
C GLY A 648 12.13 -11.20 -12.47
N SER A 649 13.23 -11.18 -13.19
CA SER A 649 14.28 -10.19 -13.00
C SER A 649 13.79 -8.77 -13.29
N THR A 650 14.41 -7.80 -12.65
CA THR A 650 14.18 -6.37 -12.87
C THR A 650 15.41 -5.57 -12.47
N CYS A 651 15.40 -4.28 -12.73
CA CYS A 651 16.48 -3.38 -12.37
C CYS A 651 16.01 -2.19 -11.57
N SER A 652 16.88 -1.63 -10.73
CA SER A 652 16.59 -0.41 -9.99
C SER A 652 16.83 0.87 -10.79
N THR A 653 17.50 0.78 -11.96
CA THR A 653 17.75 1.87 -12.92
C THR A 653 17.46 1.39 -14.35
N ALA A 654 17.27 2.31 -15.28
CA ALA A 654 16.96 1.98 -16.67
C ALA A 654 18.07 1.17 -17.37
N GLN A 655 19.35 1.53 -17.19
CA GLN A 655 20.48 0.86 -17.85
C GLN A 655 20.98 -0.43 -17.17
N CYS A 656 20.44 -0.77 -16.03
CA CYS A 656 20.73 -2.05 -15.37
C CYS A 656 22.22 -2.42 -15.23
N GLY A 657 22.96 -1.66 -14.42
CA GLY A 657 24.34 -2.01 -14.07
C GLY A 657 24.41 -3.25 -13.14
N ALA A 658 25.63 -3.69 -12.85
CA ALA A 658 25.89 -4.91 -12.08
C ALA A 658 25.31 -4.88 -10.65
N PHE A 659 25.14 -3.69 -10.05
CA PHE A 659 24.62 -3.49 -8.70
C PHE A 659 23.20 -2.94 -8.68
N GLU A 660 22.58 -2.75 -9.83
CA GLU A 660 21.19 -2.37 -10.04
C GLU A 660 20.29 -3.56 -10.35
N ASN A 661 20.87 -4.66 -10.81
CA ASN A 661 20.14 -5.87 -11.15
C ASN A 661 19.53 -6.54 -9.90
N ILE A 662 18.30 -6.98 -10.04
CA ILE A 662 17.54 -7.80 -9.09
C ILE A 662 17.18 -9.08 -9.84
N GLU A 663 17.84 -10.17 -9.49
CA GLU A 663 17.59 -11.49 -10.11
C GLU A 663 16.17 -11.97 -9.80
N ALA A 664 15.67 -12.89 -10.60
CA ALA A 664 14.38 -13.53 -10.33
C ALA A 664 14.39 -14.25 -8.97
N TYR A 665 13.34 -14.04 -8.17
CA TYR A 665 13.23 -14.63 -6.84
C TYR A 665 11.87 -15.28 -6.60
N THR A 666 11.81 -16.17 -5.59
CA THR A 666 10.62 -16.96 -5.32
C THR A 666 10.34 -17.03 -3.81
N PHE A 667 9.07 -16.91 -3.44
CA PHE A 667 8.57 -17.21 -2.10
C PHE A 667 7.76 -18.51 -2.15
N ILE A 668 7.97 -19.41 -1.19
CA ILE A 668 7.17 -20.62 -1.01
C ILE A 668 6.72 -20.65 0.44
N ASP A 669 5.42 -20.58 0.64
CA ASP A 669 4.78 -20.62 1.95
C ASP A 669 3.86 -21.84 2.08
N LEU A 670 3.73 -22.36 3.29
CA LEU A 670 2.87 -23.48 3.63
C LEU A 670 1.93 -23.09 4.76
N SER A 671 0.64 -23.38 4.62
CA SER A 671 -0.33 -23.22 5.70
C SER A 671 -1.07 -24.53 6.02
N LEU A 672 -1.42 -24.70 7.28
CA LEU A 672 -2.26 -25.78 7.75
C LEU A 672 -3.25 -25.24 8.78
N ARG A 673 -4.54 -25.62 8.64
CA ARG A 673 -5.62 -25.17 9.51
C ARG A 673 -6.48 -26.35 9.93
N GLN A 674 -6.95 -26.34 11.17
CA GLN A 674 -7.92 -27.28 11.69
C GLN A 674 -9.09 -26.54 12.34
N LYS A 675 -10.28 -26.72 11.80
CA LYS A 675 -11.53 -26.34 12.46
C LYS A 675 -11.78 -27.32 13.60
N VAL A 676 -11.51 -26.90 14.84
CA VAL A 676 -11.67 -27.75 16.05
C VAL A 676 -13.13 -27.80 16.47
N SER A 677 -13.87 -26.72 16.25
CA SER A 677 -15.32 -26.61 16.47
C SER A 677 -15.91 -25.54 15.56
N GLU A 678 -17.22 -25.38 15.55
CA GLU A 678 -17.89 -24.29 14.82
C GLU A 678 -17.36 -22.89 15.23
N LYS A 679 -16.83 -22.75 16.42
CA LYS A 679 -16.36 -21.49 16.98
C LYS A 679 -14.84 -21.35 17.02
N MET A 680 -14.07 -22.42 16.79
CA MET A 680 -12.63 -22.40 17.00
C MET A 680 -11.86 -23.03 15.83
N THR A 681 -10.94 -22.27 15.28
CA THR A 681 -9.96 -22.74 14.29
C THR A 681 -8.56 -22.53 14.85
N ILE A 682 -7.68 -23.50 14.70
CA ILE A 682 -6.23 -23.38 14.97
C ILE A 682 -5.47 -23.51 13.66
N TYR A 683 -4.33 -22.85 13.56
CA TYR A 683 -3.53 -22.89 12.34
C TYR A 683 -2.04 -22.70 12.59
N THR A 684 -1.26 -23.12 11.61
CA THR A 684 0.17 -22.82 11.50
C THR A 684 0.51 -22.40 10.09
N VAL A 685 1.47 -21.47 9.97
CA VAL A 685 2.00 -21.00 8.69
C VAL A 685 3.53 -21.07 8.76
N ILE A 686 4.15 -21.55 7.72
CA ILE A 686 5.60 -21.51 7.51
C ILE A 686 5.83 -20.66 6.27
N GLU A 687 6.47 -19.52 6.45
CA GLU A 687 6.82 -18.58 5.39
C GLU A 687 8.26 -18.84 4.92
N ASN A 688 8.52 -18.64 3.62
CA ASN A 688 9.83 -18.87 2.99
C ASN A 688 10.43 -20.21 3.42
N ILE A 689 9.74 -21.32 3.10
CA ILE A 689 10.12 -22.67 3.56
C ILE A 689 11.52 -23.10 3.08
N THR A 690 11.97 -22.54 1.96
CA THR A 690 13.30 -22.77 1.37
C THR A 690 14.41 -22.03 2.09
N ASP A 691 14.07 -21.01 2.89
CA ASP A 691 15.00 -20.11 3.59
C ASP A 691 15.94 -19.34 2.64
N ASP A 692 15.46 -19.06 1.44
CA ASP A 692 16.20 -18.28 0.44
C ASP A 692 16.43 -16.85 0.95
N ALA A 693 17.53 -16.23 0.52
CA ALA A 693 17.92 -14.89 0.89
C ALA A 693 18.22 -14.05 -0.36
N ASP A 694 17.39 -14.20 -1.39
CA ASP A 694 17.54 -13.44 -2.63
C ASP A 694 17.39 -11.94 -2.39
N ILE A 695 17.99 -11.13 -3.29
CA ILE A 695 17.79 -9.68 -3.30
C ILE A 695 16.40 -9.40 -3.86
N VAL A 696 15.53 -8.78 -3.04
CA VAL A 696 14.16 -8.44 -3.42
C VAL A 696 13.97 -6.95 -3.75
N ALA A 697 14.93 -6.12 -3.35
CA ALA A 697 14.97 -4.70 -3.66
C ALA A 697 16.39 -4.14 -3.54
N ARG A 698 16.63 -3.00 -4.20
CA ARG A 698 17.85 -2.20 -4.03
C ARG A 698 17.46 -0.78 -3.68
N ALA A 699 17.71 -0.42 -2.42
CA ALA A 699 17.38 0.91 -1.89
C ALA A 699 18.17 1.21 -0.61
N PRO A 700 18.66 2.46 -0.38
CA PRO A 700 18.71 3.52 -1.38
C PRO A 700 19.72 3.17 -2.49
N LYS A 701 19.51 3.66 -3.69
CA LYS A 701 20.39 3.43 -4.85
C LYS A 701 20.72 1.93 -5.01
N ASN A 702 21.96 1.50 -4.85
CA ASN A 702 22.43 0.13 -5.08
C ASN A 702 22.39 -0.76 -3.82
N GLY A 703 21.77 -0.32 -2.73
CA GLY A 703 21.75 -1.06 -1.46
C GLY A 703 20.87 -2.31 -1.53
N ALA A 704 21.45 -3.50 -1.38
CA ALA A 704 20.75 -4.78 -1.44
C ALA A 704 19.90 -5.05 -0.20
N ARG A 705 18.68 -5.56 -0.39
CA ARG A 705 17.76 -6.01 0.68
C ARG A 705 17.35 -7.45 0.44
N SER A 706 17.43 -8.26 1.48
CA SER A 706 17.11 -9.70 1.41
C SER A 706 15.62 -9.97 1.58
N GLN A 707 15.21 -11.14 1.10
CA GLN A 707 13.98 -11.77 1.55
C GLN A 707 13.95 -11.95 3.08
N LYS A 708 12.74 -11.89 3.67
CA LYS A 708 12.51 -12.34 5.04
C LYS A 708 12.93 -13.81 5.18
N PRO A 709 13.65 -14.21 6.25
CA PRO A 709 14.05 -15.58 6.47
C PRO A 709 12.84 -16.50 6.66
N LYS A 710 13.09 -17.81 6.59
CA LYS A 710 12.11 -18.79 7.00
C LYS A 710 11.59 -18.48 8.37
N SER A 711 10.29 -18.30 8.48
CA SER A 711 9.61 -18.01 9.73
C SER A 711 8.40 -18.93 9.92
N MET A 712 7.99 -19.11 11.16
CA MET A 712 6.86 -19.95 11.52
C MET A 712 5.96 -19.22 12.50
N LYS A 713 4.65 -19.32 12.30
CA LYS A 713 3.66 -18.79 13.24
C LYS A 713 2.57 -19.82 13.53
N PHE A 714 2.07 -19.77 14.76
CA PHE A 714 0.91 -20.50 15.26
C PHE A 714 -0.15 -19.52 15.68
N GLY A 715 -1.38 -19.84 15.39
CA GLY A 715 -2.49 -19.02 15.83
C GLY A 715 -3.77 -19.80 16.06
N PHE A 716 -4.71 -19.12 16.67
CA PHE A 716 -6.08 -19.57 16.75
C PHE A 716 -7.04 -18.40 16.54
N THR A 717 -8.24 -18.71 16.04
CA THR A 717 -9.38 -17.80 16.00
C THR A 717 -10.55 -18.43 16.76
N PHE A 718 -11.15 -17.65 17.65
CA PHE A 718 -12.34 -18.05 18.42
C PHE A 718 -13.46 -17.06 18.19
N ASN A 719 -14.62 -17.53 17.73
CA ASN A 719 -15.84 -16.77 17.50
C ASN A 719 -16.86 -17.03 18.65
N PHE A 720 -17.55 -16.00 19.13
CA PHE A 720 -18.46 -16.10 20.28
C PHE A 720 -19.77 -15.35 20.09
#